data_8af3ea04ea7d93ec7220c7fd13d63290
#
_entry.id   8af3ea04ea7d93ec7220c7fd13d63290
#
_cell.length_a   1.000
_cell.length_b   1.000
_cell.length_c   1.000
_cell.angle_alpha   90.00
_cell.angle_beta   90.00
_cell.angle_gamma   90.00
#
_symmetry.space_group_name_H-M   'P 1'
#
loop_
_entity.id
_entity.type
_entity.pdbx_description
1 polymer ?
#
loop_
_entity_poly.entity_id
_entity_poly.type
_entity_poly.pdbx_seq_one_letter_code
_entity_poly.pdbx_strand_id
1 'polypeptide(L)'
;MAAQTGAIEAVCLMVPSGTWQISALVTALRGHHPGTAITAVWCGDPHLRPVLDPSLSVGWSDLALEEPCGAGWNRLLVALCEPAYEWVRVAAAVKRQLEQGIASVAVLRVGSVAVFGDASALIGDQPVTLVARTSGGLAADGLAPTEADVIRHGRFSTCIAGFRTGAEPALEWLARHAIDIGGESIGGGNAGGDGGESVGGVGRWLERMATLFTAGTCPDPAIVVAGWGPDSASSQVRATTMPIVLDLDSLDPDEPWRFSFAGRPARQRLSEQHGLAAAVSAGLAQRSGRAMPVALPGGLRIDVSIRRLVAAALRTGDPRLFPPEPFGAHNSQFLRWLETPAPVWAADYGRYWRQLGADRADLQVAFPKPDGPDFDRFVEWTRASWHYPGGSVLLHPSADGFVEPLTSVGVDPSGLNVVGYHTHDLSLGLIAREIVAALHEVGVPVAAIDHHRTGSPAQLHPPSTTRQVPYATNLIVVNADQFEFLVADHSEALLAGRRTIGYWFWELQYVPAHMVQATASVDEIWVGSRFVADAFAAVTDKPVRHVPIPIDEPVPSHRSRTDFGLPSDRFIFVTTFDHFSVTERKNPFGSIEAFRAAFHDGEGPLLVIKTVNGDIRWSNHERLLLAAVGRSDIVVWDEHLSRPDQMAVLAAADCLVSLHRSEGLGLHCAEAMWLAKPVIATRYSGNLDFMDDSCAALIDYELVPVLHGEGVYPSEAMWADPDIGQTAQWMRRLVENPALATEFGGRARQRMQQQPSAVETGRLIARLAGIDPPKGQTSWD
;
A
#
# COMPACT_ATOMS: atom_id res chain seq x y z
N MET A 1 31.15 12.45 42.71
CA MET A 1 30.98 13.80 42.16
C MET A 1 29.74 13.76 41.29
N ALA A 2 28.66 14.45 41.65
CA ALA A 2 27.51 14.57 40.79
C ALA A 2 27.94 15.36 39.53
N ALA A 3 27.78 14.78 38.34
CA ALA A 3 27.96 15.47 37.10
C ALA A 3 27.05 16.71 37.11
N GLN A 4 27.60 17.90 36.85
CA GLN A 4 26.76 19.06 36.62
C GLN A 4 26.05 18.88 35.30
N THR A 5 24.79 18.46 35.34
CA THR A 5 23.93 18.43 34.17
C THR A 5 23.66 19.87 33.72
N GLY A 6 23.95 20.16 32.45
CA GLY A 6 23.68 21.48 31.87
C GLY A 6 22.20 21.72 31.72
N ALA A 7 21.73 22.97 31.81
CA ALA A 7 20.38 23.32 31.51
C ALA A 7 20.10 23.11 30.00
N ILE A 8 18.90 22.68 29.63
CA ILE A 8 18.44 22.65 28.25
C ILE A 8 18.02 24.06 27.84
N GLU A 9 18.74 24.71 26.94
CA GLU A 9 18.38 26.03 26.42
C GLU A 9 17.38 25.95 25.26
N ALA A 10 17.49 24.91 24.43
CA ALA A 10 16.55 24.67 23.34
C ALA A 10 16.18 23.19 23.17
N VAL A 11 14.99 22.95 22.67
CA VAL A 11 14.52 21.64 22.23
C VAL A 11 14.23 21.70 20.74
N CYS A 12 14.78 20.77 19.99
CA CYS A 12 14.50 20.55 18.59
C CYS A 12 13.59 19.32 18.45
N LEU A 13 12.36 19.53 18.00
CA LEU A 13 11.39 18.47 17.75
C LEU A 13 11.59 17.94 16.33
N MET A 14 12.00 16.70 16.21
CA MET A 14 12.04 15.95 14.96
C MET A 14 10.60 15.49 14.64
N VAL A 15 9.99 16.06 13.60
CA VAL A 15 8.59 15.75 13.21
C VAL A 15 8.62 14.91 11.94
N PRO A 16 8.42 13.57 12.03
CA PRO A 16 8.42 12.68 10.89
C PRO A 16 7.22 12.94 9.96
N SER A 17 7.25 12.35 8.76
CA SER A 17 6.11 12.39 7.84
C SER A 17 4.86 11.81 8.50
N GLY A 18 3.72 12.47 8.36
CA GLY A 18 2.45 12.01 8.90
C GLY A 18 1.58 13.09 9.52
N THR A 19 0.49 12.66 10.13
CA THR A 19 -0.44 13.54 10.86
C THR A 19 -0.07 13.55 12.35
N TRP A 20 0.55 14.61 12.83
CA TRP A 20 0.98 14.70 14.22
C TRP A 20 0.35 15.87 14.95
N GLN A 21 -0.11 15.63 16.17
CA GLN A 21 -0.49 16.66 17.12
C GLN A 21 0.61 16.76 18.18
N ILE A 22 1.43 17.78 18.08
CA ILE A 22 2.58 17.97 18.98
C ILE A 22 2.22 18.64 20.32
N SER A 23 0.96 19.04 20.49
CA SER A 23 0.50 19.82 21.62
C SER A 23 0.76 19.18 22.99
N ALA A 24 0.52 17.87 23.11
CA ALA A 24 0.69 17.16 24.37
C ALA A 24 2.18 17.09 24.78
N LEU A 25 3.08 16.78 23.83
CA LEU A 25 4.52 16.75 24.06
C LEU A 25 5.04 18.16 24.41
N VAL A 26 4.62 19.19 23.67
CA VAL A 26 5.01 20.59 23.95
C VAL A 26 4.53 21.02 25.32
N THR A 27 3.29 20.66 25.70
CA THR A 27 2.74 20.96 27.02
C THR A 27 3.55 20.28 28.12
N ALA A 28 3.92 19.03 27.97
CA ALA A 28 4.78 18.30 28.92
C ALA A 28 6.17 18.97 29.04
N LEU A 29 6.79 19.31 27.92
CA LEU A 29 8.07 20.03 27.90
C LEU A 29 7.98 21.38 28.60
N ARG A 30 6.95 22.19 28.34
CA ARG A 30 6.72 23.49 28.98
C ARG A 30 6.51 23.37 30.49
N GLY A 31 5.86 22.28 30.94
CA GLY A 31 5.66 21.99 32.36
C GLY A 31 6.96 21.77 33.11
N HIS A 32 7.95 21.16 32.49
CA HIS A 32 9.25 20.83 33.11
C HIS A 32 10.36 21.81 32.73
N HIS A 33 10.28 22.44 31.56
CA HIS A 33 11.28 23.39 31.01
C HIS A 33 10.59 24.68 30.52
N PRO A 34 10.05 25.54 31.39
CA PRO A 34 9.18 26.66 30.99
C PRO A 34 9.90 27.76 30.19
N GLY A 35 11.21 27.88 30.34
CA GLY A 35 12.03 28.91 29.64
C GLY A 35 12.70 28.43 28.35
N THR A 36 12.57 27.15 28.02
CA THR A 36 13.29 26.55 26.91
C THR A 36 12.67 26.91 25.55
N ALA A 37 13.47 27.30 24.58
CA ALA A 37 13.06 27.53 23.21
C ALA A 37 12.70 26.17 22.55
N ILE A 38 11.54 26.08 21.91
CA ILE A 38 11.10 24.86 21.21
C ILE A 38 10.95 25.17 19.73
N THR A 39 11.65 24.40 18.90
CA THR A 39 11.61 24.51 17.44
C THR A 39 11.23 23.14 16.83
N ALA A 40 10.34 23.13 15.87
CA ALA A 40 9.98 21.93 15.13
C ALA A 40 10.69 21.88 13.78
N VAL A 41 11.16 20.70 13.39
CA VAL A 41 11.78 20.42 12.09
C VAL A 41 10.89 19.41 11.36
N TRP A 42 10.26 19.86 10.29
CA TRP A 42 9.48 18.97 9.44
C TRP A 42 10.38 18.08 8.59
N CYS A 43 10.21 16.78 8.70
CA CYS A 43 11.03 15.79 8.03
C CYS A 43 10.27 14.99 6.94
N GLY A 44 9.07 15.43 6.58
CA GLY A 44 8.27 14.85 5.51
C GLY A 44 8.32 15.65 4.21
N ASP A 45 7.41 15.33 3.28
CA ASP A 45 7.20 16.09 2.05
C ASP A 45 6.92 17.58 2.40
N PRO A 46 7.69 18.52 1.85
CA PRO A 46 7.53 19.94 2.12
C PRO A 46 6.12 20.49 1.80
N HIS A 47 5.44 19.89 0.81
CA HIS A 47 4.10 20.30 0.41
C HIS A 47 3.00 19.85 1.39
N LEU A 48 3.29 18.87 2.23
CA LEU A 48 2.37 18.29 3.22
C LEU A 48 2.64 18.79 4.65
N ARG A 49 3.51 19.81 4.83
CA ARG A 49 3.82 20.36 6.14
C ARG A 49 2.57 20.92 6.84
N PRO A 50 2.20 20.41 8.02
CA PRO A 50 1.00 20.85 8.72
C PRO A 50 1.14 22.28 9.28
N VAL A 51 0.03 22.92 9.52
CA VAL A 51 -0.01 24.20 10.25
C VAL A 51 0.08 23.92 11.75
N LEU A 52 1.06 24.55 12.41
CA LEU A 52 1.20 24.47 13.87
C LEU A 52 0.15 25.38 14.55
N ASP A 53 -0.37 24.93 15.69
CA ASP A 53 -1.23 25.75 16.55
C ASP A 53 -0.43 26.95 17.09
N PRO A 54 -0.82 28.19 16.78
CA PRO A 54 -0.09 29.38 17.25
C PRO A 54 0.00 29.49 18.77
N SER A 55 -0.94 28.90 19.52
CA SER A 55 -0.95 28.93 20.99
C SER A 55 0.22 28.17 21.63
N LEU A 56 0.84 27.25 20.88
CA LEU A 56 1.97 26.44 21.38
C LEU A 56 3.29 27.23 21.46
N SER A 57 3.36 28.41 20.83
CA SER A 57 4.61 29.19 20.73
C SER A 57 5.78 28.36 20.20
N VAL A 58 5.53 27.52 19.20
CA VAL A 58 6.51 26.69 18.49
C VAL A 58 6.53 27.13 17.04
N GLY A 59 7.73 27.39 16.50
CA GLY A 59 7.92 27.73 15.08
C GLY A 59 8.48 26.56 14.29
N TRP A 60 8.15 26.47 13.02
CA TRP A 60 8.90 25.62 12.10
C TRP A 60 10.30 26.21 11.91
N SER A 61 11.30 25.36 11.95
CA SER A 61 12.63 25.74 11.49
C SER A 61 12.58 25.89 9.97
N ASP A 62 12.63 27.13 9.48
CA ASP A 62 12.84 27.40 8.07
C ASP A 62 14.32 27.17 7.75
N LEU A 63 14.61 25.93 7.38
CA LEU A 63 15.94 25.54 6.91
C LEU A 63 16.17 26.10 5.51
N ALA A 64 16.40 27.40 5.40
CA ALA A 64 16.98 28.03 4.22
C ALA A 64 18.50 27.79 4.19
N LEU A 65 18.95 26.62 4.62
CA LEU A 65 20.34 26.19 4.54
C LEU A 65 20.60 25.57 3.17
N GLU A 66 21.77 25.84 2.63
CA GLU A 66 22.33 25.00 1.58
C GLU A 66 22.33 23.57 2.09
N GLU A 67 21.70 22.67 1.36
CA GLU A 67 21.72 21.26 1.70
C GLU A 67 23.14 20.69 1.48
N PRO A 68 23.52 19.60 2.16
CA PRO A 68 24.92 19.20 2.28
C PRO A 68 25.66 18.87 0.98
N CYS A 69 24.95 18.61 -0.12
CA CYS A 69 25.56 18.08 -1.35
C CYS A 69 25.09 18.75 -2.65
N GLY A 70 24.38 19.87 -2.62
CA GLY A 70 23.87 20.57 -3.81
C GLY A 70 22.73 19.82 -4.54
N ALA A 71 22.16 18.80 -3.93
CA ALA A 71 21.18 17.91 -4.57
C ALA A 71 19.72 18.38 -4.45
N GLY A 72 19.41 19.20 -3.47
CA GLY A 72 18.06 19.60 -3.09
C GLY A 72 17.41 18.64 -2.08
N TRP A 73 16.70 19.20 -1.10
CA TRP A 73 16.08 18.44 -0.01
C TRP A 73 15.12 17.34 -0.49
N ASN A 74 14.40 17.57 -1.58
CA ASN A 74 13.45 16.60 -2.13
C ASN A 74 14.14 15.35 -2.66
N ARG A 75 15.28 15.50 -3.34
CA ARG A 75 16.07 14.34 -3.81
C ARG A 75 16.70 13.59 -2.66
N LEU A 76 17.16 14.29 -1.63
CA LEU A 76 17.66 13.66 -0.41
C LEU A 76 16.56 12.87 0.32
N LEU A 77 15.33 13.36 0.36
CA LEU A 77 14.21 12.65 0.94
C LEU A 77 13.94 11.30 0.23
N VAL A 78 14.16 11.24 -1.07
CA VAL A 78 14.06 10.00 -1.84
C VAL A 78 15.31 9.13 -1.67
N ALA A 79 16.49 9.69 -1.65
CA ALA A 79 17.76 8.95 -1.58
C ALA A 79 17.98 8.26 -0.23
N LEU A 80 17.51 8.86 0.86
CA LEU A 80 17.75 8.39 2.23
C LEU A 80 16.52 7.67 2.77
N CYS A 81 16.73 6.68 3.65
CA CYS A 81 15.64 6.17 4.47
C CYS A 81 15.13 7.28 5.42
N GLU A 82 13.86 7.22 5.79
CA GLU A 82 13.24 8.27 6.60
C GLU A 82 14.03 8.66 7.85
N PRO A 83 14.48 7.73 8.70
CA PRO A 83 15.28 8.10 9.87
C PRO A 83 16.60 8.78 9.54
N ALA A 84 17.26 8.42 8.44
CA ALA A 84 18.50 9.06 8.02
C ALA A 84 18.24 10.49 7.53
N TYR A 85 17.20 10.69 6.74
CA TYR A 85 16.77 12.01 6.28
C TYR A 85 16.35 12.91 7.44
N GLU A 86 15.58 12.39 8.39
CA GLU A 86 15.18 13.09 9.61
C GLU A 86 16.40 13.63 10.36
N TRP A 87 17.40 12.77 10.57
CA TRP A 87 18.63 13.16 11.25
C TRP A 87 19.46 14.19 10.51
N VAL A 88 19.53 14.12 9.18
CA VAL A 88 20.22 15.15 8.37
C VAL A 88 19.53 16.52 8.53
N ARG A 89 18.21 16.54 8.48
CA ARG A 89 17.41 17.76 8.66
C ARG A 89 17.61 18.35 10.05
N VAL A 90 17.55 17.52 11.07
CA VAL A 90 17.70 17.91 12.46
C VAL A 90 19.15 18.37 12.75
N ALA A 91 20.16 17.66 12.25
CA ALA A 91 21.55 18.03 12.40
C ALA A 91 21.83 19.44 11.85
N ALA A 92 21.27 19.78 10.69
CA ALA A 92 21.37 21.10 10.12
C ALA A 92 20.71 22.17 11.02
N ALA A 93 19.51 21.89 11.57
CA ALA A 93 18.80 22.80 12.47
C ALA A 93 19.54 23.02 13.79
N VAL A 94 20.02 21.93 14.40
CA VAL A 94 20.79 21.97 15.66
C VAL A 94 22.11 22.72 15.47
N LYS A 95 22.88 22.41 14.42
CA LYS A 95 24.10 23.11 14.08
C LYS A 95 23.87 24.63 14.01
N ARG A 96 22.84 25.06 13.31
CA ARG A 96 22.48 26.48 13.20
C ARG A 96 22.16 27.13 14.55
N GLN A 97 21.41 26.42 15.41
CA GLN A 97 21.08 26.92 16.76
C GLN A 97 22.36 27.12 17.59
N LEU A 98 23.31 26.18 17.55
CA LEU A 98 24.59 26.29 18.23
C LEU A 98 25.42 27.46 17.67
N GLU A 99 25.48 27.63 16.34
CA GLU A 99 26.15 28.77 15.68
C GLU A 99 25.51 30.13 16.03
N GLN A 100 24.23 30.16 16.36
CA GLN A 100 23.51 31.35 16.81
C GLN A 100 23.69 31.66 18.31
N GLY A 101 24.51 30.86 19.02
CA GLY A 101 24.85 31.05 20.38
C GLY A 101 24.02 30.33 21.43
N ILE A 102 23.12 29.41 21.01
CA ILE A 102 22.42 28.47 21.91
C ILE A 102 23.49 27.49 22.45
N ALA A 103 23.66 27.40 23.76
CA ALA A 103 24.71 26.56 24.34
C ALA A 103 24.35 25.07 24.38
N SER A 104 23.08 24.72 24.39
CA SER A 104 22.62 23.32 24.49
C SER A 104 21.28 23.07 23.84
N VAL A 105 21.15 21.95 23.10
CA VAL A 105 19.96 21.56 22.37
C VAL A 105 19.65 20.08 22.63
N ALA A 106 18.46 19.77 23.12
CA ALA A 106 17.93 18.42 23.16
C ALA A 106 17.10 18.11 21.89
N VAL A 107 17.28 16.92 21.33
CA VAL A 107 16.52 16.44 20.17
C VAL A 107 15.54 15.36 20.61
N LEU A 108 14.27 15.51 20.26
CA LEU A 108 13.21 14.57 20.59
C LEU A 108 12.36 14.28 19.34
N ARG A 109 12.14 13.01 19.02
CA ARG A 109 11.30 12.58 17.89
C ARG A 109 9.83 12.54 18.30
N VAL A 110 9.00 13.32 17.61
CA VAL A 110 7.55 13.35 17.81
C VAL A 110 6.96 11.98 17.47
N GLY A 111 6.00 11.53 18.26
CA GLY A 111 5.37 10.23 18.08
C GLY A 111 6.14 9.03 18.65
N SER A 112 7.43 9.22 18.99
CA SER A 112 8.25 8.17 19.60
C SER A 112 8.67 8.50 21.03
N VAL A 113 8.57 9.75 21.47
CA VAL A 113 9.10 10.18 22.79
C VAL A 113 7.99 10.81 23.63
N ALA A 114 7.96 10.43 24.92
CA ALA A 114 7.14 11.06 25.95
C ALA A 114 8.02 11.59 27.09
N VAL A 115 7.63 12.74 27.66
CA VAL A 115 8.38 13.43 28.72
C VAL A 115 7.49 13.55 29.96
N PHE A 116 8.02 13.15 31.11
CA PHE A 116 7.32 13.14 32.41
C PHE A 116 8.07 13.90 33.51
N GLY A 117 9.26 14.43 33.24
CA GLY A 117 10.11 15.08 34.23
C GLY A 117 11.18 15.97 33.62
N ASP A 118 12.15 16.38 34.43
CA ASP A 118 13.29 17.21 34.01
C ASP A 118 14.27 16.39 33.14
N ALA A 119 14.29 16.68 31.86
CA ALA A 119 15.13 16.00 30.86
C ALA A 119 16.57 16.57 30.78
N SER A 120 16.99 17.42 31.71
CA SER A 120 18.31 18.09 31.68
C SER A 120 19.52 17.13 31.59
N ALA A 121 19.35 15.88 32.04
CA ALA A 121 20.35 14.83 31.89
C ALA A 121 20.67 14.44 30.44
N LEU A 122 19.84 14.86 29.46
CA LEU A 122 20.14 14.73 28.03
C LEU A 122 21.31 15.62 27.59
N ILE A 123 21.64 16.64 28.38
CA ILE A 123 22.80 17.54 28.15
C ILE A 123 23.92 17.11 29.09
N GLY A 124 24.77 16.22 28.64
CA GLY A 124 25.96 15.76 29.38
C GLY A 124 27.14 16.72 29.28
N ASP A 125 28.26 16.28 29.82
CA ASP A 125 29.53 17.09 29.83
C ASP A 125 30.22 17.10 28.46
N GLN A 126 29.90 16.15 27.58
CA GLN A 126 30.49 16.04 26.25
C GLN A 126 29.65 16.83 25.21
N PRO A 127 30.25 17.23 24.08
CA PRO A 127 29.57 17.93 23.01
C PRO A 127 28.36 17.19 22.48
N VAL A 128 28.38 15.85 22.46
CA VAL A 128 27.30 14.99 22.04
C VAL A 128 26.95 14.04 23.19
N THR A 129 25.68 13.92 23.52
CA THR A 129 25.17 12.96 24.51
C THR A 129 24.17 12.04 23.85
N LEU A 130 24.39 10.72 23.86
CA LEU A 130 23.54 9.71 23.27
C LEU A 130 22.87 8.86 24.35
N VAL A 131 21.63 8.43 24.09
CA VAL A 131 20.88 7.55 24.99
C VAL A 131 21.09 6.10 24.57
N ALA A 132 21.68 5.30 25.45
CA ALA A 132 21.95 3.90 25.16
C ALA A 132 20.65 3.07 25.21
N ARG A 133 20.47 2.17 24.24
CA ARG A 133 19.39 1.16 24.20
C ARG A 133 19.63 0.03 25.19
N THR A 134 20.89 -0.32 25.40
CA THR A 134 21.30 -1.38 26.34
C THR A 134 22.61 -0.99 27.00
N SER A 135 22.77 -1.33 28.28
CA SER A 135 23.96 -1.04 29.10
C SER A 135 24.93 -2.22 29.20
N GLY A 136 24.58 -3.41 28.71
CA GLY A 136 25.41 -4.61 28.79
C GLY A 136 25.14 -5.65 27.70
N GLY A 137 25.68 -6.84 27.85
CA GLY A 137 25.45 -7.96 26.95
C GLY A 137 24.05 -8.55 27.12
N LEU A 138 23.45 -9.00 26.02
CA LEU A 138 22.13 -9.60 26.02
C LEU A 138 22.20 -11.12 26.23
N ALA A 139 21.23 -11.69 26.94
CA ALA A 139 21.20 -13.13 27.19
C ALA A 139 20.90 -13.90 25.89
N ALA A 140 21.54 -15.03 25.71
CA ALA A 140 21.34 -15.92 24.54
C ALA A 140 20.14 -16.86 24.78
N ASP A 141 18.95 -16.30 24.98
CA ASP A 141 17.71 -17.04 25.31
C ASP A 141 16.71 -17.08 24.12
N GLY A 142 17.11 -16.56 22.97
CA GLY A 142 16.27 -16.51 21.75
C GLY A 142 15.18 -15.43 21.74
N LEU A 143 15.05 -14.63 22.82
CA LEU A 143 14.10 -13.51 22.85
C LEU A 143 14.72 -12.25 22.25
N ALA A 144 13.89 -11.39 21.68
CA ALA A 144 14.32 -10.10 21.16
C ALA A 144 14.38 -9.01 22.25
N PRO A 145 15.30 -8.05 22.20
CA PRO A 145 16.41 -7.98 21.26
C PRO A 145 17.53 -8.98 21.58
N THR A 146 18.21 -9.44 20.55
CA THR A 146 19.40 -10.30 20.63
C THR A 146 20.68 -9.48 20.37
N GLU A 147 21.85 -10.07 20.58
CA GLU A 147 23.14 -9.48 20.17
C GLU A 147 23.15 -9.13 18.66
N ALA A 148 22.56 -9.99 17.81
CA ALA A 148 22.44 -9.73 16.40
C ALA A 148 21.57 -8.49 16.10
N ASP A 149 20.58 -8.22 16.92
CA ASP A 149 19.76 -7.01 16.80
C ASP A 149 20.55 -5.75 17.18
N VAL A 150 21.39 -5.82 18.22
CA VAL A 150 22.31 -4.73 18.58
C VAL A 150 23.28 -4.46 17.44
N ILE A 151 23.86 -5.50 16.85
CA ILE A 151 24.77 -5.36 15.70
C ILE A 151 24.04 -4.74 14.50
N ARG A 152 22.76 -5.10 14.29
CA ARG A 152 21.95 -4.61 13.18
C ARG A 152 21.49 -3.17 13.37
N HIS A 153 20.98 -2.84 14.54
CA HIS A 153 20.27 -1.58 14.81
C HIS A 153 21.09 -0.53 15.56
N GLY A 154 22.28 -0.88 16.04
CA GLY A 154 23.14 0.01 16.83
C GLY A 154 22.72 0.09 18.32
N ARG A 155 23.62 0.62 19.14
CA ARG A 155 23.51 0.68 20.61
C ARG A 155 22.72 1.88 21.12
N PHE A 156 22.46 2.89 20.28
CA PHE A 156 21.89 4.16 20.72
C PHE A 156 20.46 4.36 20.17
N SER A 157 19.66 5.09 20.94
CA SER A 157 18.33 5.56 20.49
C SER A 157 18.48 6.46 19.25
N THR A 158 17.60 6.29 18.31
CA THR A 158 17.48 7.17 17.13
C THR A 158 16.43 8.27 17.31
N CYS A 159 15.83 8.34 18.48
CA CYS A 159 14.73 9.25 18.79
C CYS A 159 15.10 10.36 19.77
N ILE A 160 16.22 10.19 20.49
CA ILE A 160 16.63 11.07 21.58
C ILE A 160 18.13 11.32 21.54
N ALA A 161 18.57 12.57 21.57
CA ALA A 161 19.96 12.95 21.75
C ALA A 161 20.10 14.36 22.35
N GLY A 162 21.26 14.66 22.94
CA GLY A 162 21.63 15.98 23.43
C GLY A 162 22.86 16.49 22.71
N PHE A 163 22.90 17.79 22.46
CA PHE A 163 24.02 18.48 21.81
C PHE A 163 24.32 19.77 22.53
N ARG A 164 25.60 20.15 22.56
CA ARG A 164 26.05 21.42 23.11
C ARG A 164 27.13 22.02 22.22
N THR A 165 27.52 23.24 22.53
CA THR A 165 28.64 23.93 21.85
C THR A 165 29.85 23.02 21.71
N GLY A 166 30.37 22.89 20.50
CA GLY A 166 31.47 21.96 20.13
C GLY A 166 30.95 20.70 19.43
N ALA A 167 29.63 20.51 19.28
CA ALA A 167 29.04 19.39 18.51
C ALA A 167 28.99 19.65 17.00
N GLU A 168 29.25 20.87 16.54
CA GLU A 168 29.11 21.30 15.14
C GLU A 168 29.91 20.41 14.17
N PRO A 169 31.15 19.98 14.45
CA PRO A 169 31.89 19.07 13.56
C PRO A 169 31.22 17.69 13.42
N ALA A 170 30.62 17.17 14.51
CA ALA A 170 29.90 15.89 14.48
C ALA A 170 28.63 15.99 13.68
N LEU A 171 27.86 17.07 13.81
CA LEU A 171 26.63 17.35 13.06
C LEU A 171 26.92 17.54 11.57
N GLU A 172 28.01 18.25 11.24
CA GLU A 172 28.46 18.46 9.88
C GLU A 172 28.92 17.15 9.23
N TRP A 173 29.66 16.33 9.95
CA TRP A 173 30.05 14.99 9.50
C TRP A 173 28.84 14.12 9.20
N LEU A 174 27.85 14.09 10.10
CA LEU A 174 26.63 13.34 9.94
C LEU A 174 25.86 13.77 8.68
N ALA A 175 25.73 15.06 8.46
CA ALA A 175 25.04 15.61 7.30
C ALA A 175 25.76 15.28 5.98
N ARG A 176 27.10 15.37 5.94
CA ARG A 176 27.89 15.12 4.71
C ARG A 176 27.94 13.66 4.30
N HIS A 177 28.00 12.74 5.27
CA HIS A 177 28.14 11.30 4.99
C HIS A 177 26.82 10.55 4.91
N ALA A 178 25.69 11.24 5.03
CA ALA A 178 24.37 10.64 4.98
C ALA A 178 24.13 9.85 3.68
N ILE A 179 24.54 10.38 2.54
CA ILE A 179 24.36 9.72 1.24
C ILE A 179 25.23 8.48 1.11
N ASP A 180 26.45 8.50 1.64
CA ASP A 180 27.38 7.37 1.57
C ASP A 180 26.87 6.17 2.36
N ILE A 181 26.20 6.44 3.47
CA ILE A 181 25.78 5.43 4.43
C ILE A 181 24.34 4.96 4.16
N GLY A 182 23.48 5.82 3.61
CA GLY A 182 22.12 5.43 3.20
C GLY A 182 22.09 4.28 2.18
N GLY A 183 23.20 4.12 1.40
CA GLY A 183 23.39 3.02 0.47
C GLY A 183 23.91 1.71 1.10
N GLU A 184 24.66 1.76 2.21
CA GLU A 184 25.27 0.59 2.86
C GLU A 184 24.30 -0.14 3.82
N SER A 185 23.33 0.57 4.37
CA SER A 185 22.39 0.01 5.38
C SER A 185 21.43 -1.04 4.87
N ILE A 186 21.40 -1.28 3.57
CA ILE A 186 20.42 -2.12 2.89
C ILE A 186 21.03 -3.46 2.43
N GLY A 187 22.27 -3.73 2.80
CA GLY A 187 22.96 -4.99 2.46
C GLY A 187 22.78 -6.05 3.53
N GLY A 188 21.92 -7.01 3.31
CA GLY A 188 21.93 -8.30 3.98
C GLY A 188 20.77 -8.59 4.91
N GLY A 189 19.78 -9.23 4.41
CA GLY A 189 18.75 -9.93 5.16
C GLY A 189 17.54 -10.22 4.30
N ASN A 190 17.38 -11.46 3.86
CA ASN A 190 16.09 -11.99 3.46
C ASN A 190 15.10 -11.76 4.60
N ALA A 191 14.32 -10.73 4.49
CA ALA A 191 13.08 -10.60 5.22
C ALA A 191 11.99 -10.41 4.16
N GLY A 192 11.48 -11.53 3.69
CA GLY A 192 10.13 -11.57 3.15
C GLY A 192 9.21 -11.18 4.30
N GLY A 193 8.52 -10.07 4.16
CA GLY A 193 7.60 -9.56 5.15
C GLY A 193 7.67 -8.05 5.18
N ASP A 194 6.59 -7.44 4.78
CA ASP A 194 6.22 -6.04 4.87
C ASP A 194 7.20 -5.07 5.54
N GLY A 195 7.76 -4.18 4.72
CA GLY A 195 7.96 -2.76 5.01
C GLY A 195 8.74 -2.30 6.22
N GLY A 196 9.34 -3.17 6.99
CA GLY A 196 10.30 -2.78 8.02
C GLY A 196 11.62 -2.37 7.39
N GLU A 197 11.71 -1.19 6.81
CA GLU A 197 13.00 -0.57 6.47
C GLU A 197 13.84 -0.57 7.75
N SER A 198 14.96 -1.31 7.72
CA SER A 198 15.78 -1.47 8.91
C SER A 198 16.30 -0.10 9.38
N VAL A 199 15.79 0.37 10.49
CA VAL A 199 16.27 1.52 11.28
C VAL A 199 17.76 1.36 11.63
N GLY A 200 18.34 0.22 11.37
CA GLY A 200 19.72 -0.17 11.66
C GLY A 200 20.81 0.75 11.14
N GLY A 201 20.57 1.43 10.02
CA GLY A 201 21.56 2.35 9.45
C GLY A 201 21.90 3.51 10.37
N VAL A 202 20.92 4.23 10.86
CA VAL A 202 21.12 5.44 11.68
C VAL A 202 21.74 5.13 13.03
N GLY A 203 21.34 4.04 13.69
CA GLY A 203 21.93 3.62 14.96
C GLY A 203 23.44 3.38 14.85
N ARG A 204 23.90 2.77 13.76
CA ARG A 204 25.33 2.57 13.49
C ARG A 204 26.07 3.89 13.20
N TRP A 205 25.40 4.86 12.64
CA TRP A 205 25.99 6.20 12.44
C TRP A 205 26.22 6.90 13.76
N LEU A 206 25.25 6.83 14.63
CA LEU A 206 25.42 7.37 15.97
C LEU A 206 26.58 6.70 16.70
N GLU A 207 26.83 5.39 16.49
CA GLU A 207 28.01 4.70 17.00
C GLU A 207 29.33 5.20 16.37
N ARG A 208 29.35 5.36 15.04
CA ARG A 208 30.52 5.91 14.33
C ARG A 208 30.77 7.36 14.76
N MET A 209 29.72 8.16 14.87
CA MET A 209 29.80 9.52 15.36
C MET A 209 30.38 9.56 16.80
N ALA A 210 29.87 8.67 17.67
CA ALA A 210 30.37 8.54 19.04
C ALA A 210 31.84 8.11 19.11
N THR A 211 32.34 7.38 18.12
CA THR A 211 33.74 6.93 18.04
C THR A 211 34.66 7.99 17.46
N LEU A 212 34.22 8.74 16.46
CA LEU A 212 35.00 9.76 15.76
C LEU A 212 35.04 11.09 16.51
N PHE A 213 33.97 11.40 17.22
CA PHE A 213 33.82 12.64 18.00
C PHE A 213 33.57 12.28 19.45
N THR A 214 34.10 13.07 20.37
CA THR A 214 33.92 12.82 21.80
C THR A 214 32.45 12.90 22.18
N ALA A 215 31.82 11.74 22.31
CA ALA A 215 30.44 11.60 22.71
C ALA A 215 30.32 10.89 24.05
N GLY A 216 29.44 11.39 24.92
CA GLY A 216 29.06 10.77 26.18
C GLY A 216 27.75 9.93 26.03
N THR A 217 27.57 9.01 26.97
CA THR A 217 26.30 8.32 27.15
C THR A 217 25.51 9.02 28.25
N CYS A 218 24.21 9.21 28.06
CA CYS A 218 23.33 9.76 29.08
C CYS A 218 23.38 8.88 30.35
N PRO A 219 23.80 9.45 31.50
CA PRO A 219 24.02 8.66 32.72
C PRO A 219 22.74 8.39 33.52
N ASP A 220 21.62 9.06 33.18
CA ASP A 220 20.38 8.96 33.97
C ASP A 220 19.58 7.72 33.60
N PRO A 221 19.42 6.75 34.53
CA PRO A 221 18.67 5.52 34.30
C PRO A 221 17.16 5.76 34.18
N ALA A 222 16.65 6.95 34.51
CA ALA A 222 15.25 7.31 34.33
C ALA A 222 14.92 7.75 32.88
N ILE A 223 15.92 7.84 32.00
CA ILE A 223 15.74 8.01 30.56
C ILE A 223 15.76 6.61 29.93
N VAL A 224 14.62 6.10 29.58
CA VAL A 224 14.38 4.70 29.20
C VAL A 224 14.05 4.55 27.72
N VAL A 225 14.66 3.56 27.05
CA VAL A 225 14.26 3.10 25.71
C VAL A 225 13.43 1.83 25.87
N ALA A 226 12.13 1.93 25.59
CA ALA A 226 11.22 0.81 25.74
C ALA A 226 11.52 -0.30 24.71
N GLY A 227 11.25 -1.56 25.09
CA GLY A 227 11.43 -2.72 24.23
C GLY A 227 12.84 -3.29 24.13
N TRP A 228 13.89 -2.53 24.52
CA TRP A 228 15.26 -3.02 24.51
C TRP A 228 15.68 -3.71 25.80
N GLY A 229 14.82 -3.73 26.80
CA GLY A 229 14.96 -4.47 28.05
C GLY A 229 16.01 -3.95 29.00
N PRO A 230 15.77 -3.98 30.32
CA PRO A 230 16.83 -3.86 31.26
C PRO A 230 17.66 -5.14 31.22
N ASP A 231 18.92 -5.01 30.92
CA ASP A 231 19.89 -5.90 31.51
C ASP A 231 19.74 -5.86 33.00
N SER A 232 20.18 -6.92 33.66
CA SER A 232 20.16 -7.06 35.11
C SER A 232 20.75 -5.87 35.89
N ALA A 233 21.42 -4.93 35.22
CA ALA A 233 21.94 -3.69 35.80
C ALA A 233 20.95 -2.51 35.77
N SER A 234 20.04 -2.45 34.79
CA SER A 234 18.95 -1.45 34.75
C SER A 234 17.69 -1.90 35.50
N SER A 235 17.68 -3.10 36.07
CA SER A 235 16.70 -3.54 37.07
C SER A 235 16.62 -2.61 38.28
N GLN A 236 17.45 -1.55 38.34
CA GLN A 236 17.36 -0.46 39.30
C GLN A 236 16.32 0.62 38.94
N VAL A 237 15.73 0.67 37.76
CA VAL A 237 14.43 1.32 37.59
C VAL A 237 13.42 0.42 38.32
N ARG A 238 13.42 0.56 39.63
CA ARG A 238 12.51 -0.16 40.51
C ARG A 238 11.10 0.07 40.03
N ALA A 239 10.31 -0.95 40.03
CA ALA A 239 8.91 -1.06 39.63
C ALA A 239 7.93 0.02 40.15
N THR A 240 8.42 1.12 40.69
CA THR A 240 7.67 2.17 41.38
C THR A 240 7.97 3.59 40.91
N THR A 241 8.98 3.83 40.05
CA THR A 241 9.36 5.19 39.62
C THR A 241 8.99 5.41 38.16
N MET A 242 8.21 6.46 37.89
CA MET A 242 7.94 6.91 36.52
C MET A 242 9.23 7.31 35.83
N PRO A 243 9.47 6.90 34.57
CA PRO A 243 10.60 7.41 33.79
C PRO A 243 10.45 8.93 33.58
N ILE A 244 11.59 9.62 33.46
CA ILE A 244 11.61 11.06 33.13
C ILE A 244 11.37 11.29 31.65
N VAL A 245 12.03 10.48 30.81
CA VAL A 245 11.85 10.46 29.35
C VAL A 245 11.72 9.00 28.92
N LEU A 246 10.76 8.73 28.07
CA LEU A 246 10.48 7.40 27.55
C LEU A 246 10.50 7.42 26.02
N ASP A 247 11.37 6.60 25.43
CA ASP A 247 11.37 6.30 24.00
C ASP A 247 10.44 5.11 23.73
N LEU A 248 9.39 5.35 22.94
CA LEU A 248 8.32 4.42 22.62
C LEU A 248 8.46 3.82 21.20
N ASP A 249 9.59 3.99 20.53
CA ASP A 249 9.77 3.59 19.13
C ASP A 249 9.55 2.08 18.89
N SER A 250 9.81 1.26 19.90
CA SER A 250 9.60 -0.19 19.84
C SER A 250 8.19 -0.64 20.28
N LEU A 251 7.27 0.31 20.50
CA LEU A 251 5.91 0.00 20.92
C LEU A 251 4.99 -0.07 19.71
N ASP A 252 4.26 -1.18 19.58
CA ASP A 252 3.17 -1.29 18.62
C ASP A 252 1.97 -0.47 19.12
N PRO A 253 1.51 0.56 18.39
CA PRO A 253 0.37 1.36 18.82
C PRO A 253 -0.95 0.58 18.84
N ASP A 254 -1.07 -0.47 18.04
CA ASP A 254 -2.26 -1.29 17.93
C ASP A 254 -2.29 -2.41 19.00
N GLU A 255 -1.09 -2.80 19.51
CA GLU A 255 -0.94 -3.70 20.64
C GLU A 255 -0.12 -3.06 21.79
N PRO A 256 -0.60 -2.00 22.44
CA PRO A 256 0.19 -1.22 23.41
C PRO A 256 0.60 -1.98 24.68
N TRP A 257 0.05 -3.17 24.91
CA TRP A 257 0.46 -4.08 25.98
C TRP A 257 1.62 -5.00 25.60
N ARG A 258 2.02 -4.99 24.31
CA ARG A 258 3.04 -5.89 23.78
C ARG A 258 4.19 -5.09 23.19
N PHE A 259 5.37 -5.22 23.81
CA PHE A 259 6.57 -4.79 23.12
C PHE A 259 6.87 -5.80 22.00
N SER A 260 6.89 -5.32 20.77
CA SER A 260 7.35 -6.12 19.64
C SER A 260 8.67 -5.58 19.12
N PHE A 261 9.56 -6.46 18.70
CA PHE A 261 10.80 -6.12 18.05
C PHE A 261 10.83 -6.81 16.69
N ALA A 262 10.62 -6.06 15.62
CA ALA A 262 10.52 -6.60 14.26
C ALA A 262 9.56 -7.81 14.16
N GLY A 263 8.35 -7.70 14.73
CA GLY A 263 7.32 -8.76 14.73
C GLY A 263 7.60 -9.94 15.66
N ARG A 264 8.69 -9.93 16.43
CA ARG A 264 9.03 -10.98 17.41
C ARG A 264 8.67 -10.57 18.83
N PRO A 265 8.30 -11.52 19.73
CA PRO A 265 8.05 -11.22 21.12
C PRO A 265 9.28 -10.58 21.78
N ALA A 266 9.10 -9.41 22.38
CA ALA A 266 10.15 -8.76 23.13
C ALA A 266 10.36 -9.45 24.49
N ARG A 267 11.60 -9.37 24.99
CA ARG A 267 12.01 -9.91 26.31
C ARG A 267 11.22 -9.28 27.45
N GLN A 268 10.91 -7.99 27.34
CA GLN A 268 10.10 -7.29 28.32
C GLN A 268 8.60 -7.55 28.17
N ARG A 269 7.93 -7.84 29.27
CA ARG A 269 6.48 -7.88 29.36
C ARG A 269 5.99 -6.71 30.20
N LEU A 270 5.07 -5.93 29.66
CA LEU A 270 4.45 -4.81 30.38
C LEU A 270 3.77 -5.23 31.69
N SER A 271 3.24 -6.46 31.75
CA SER A 271 2.58 -7.02 32.94
C SER A 271 3.52 -7.22 34.14
N GLU A 272 4.82 -7.26 33.91
CA GLU A 272 5.83 -7.50 34.97
C GLU A 272 6.37 -6.20 35.56
N GLN A 273 6.03 -5.03 34.99
CA GLN A 273 6.58 -3.72 35.40
C GLN A 273 5.45 -2.67 35.52
N HIS A 274 4.76 -2.65 36.64
CA HIS A 274 3.60 -1.78 36.89
C HIS A 274 3.89 -0.28 36.66
N GLY A 275 5.07 0.21 37.02
CA GLY A 275 5.49 1.60 36.83
C GLY A 275 5.67 1.95 35.34
N LEU A 276 6.26 1.05 34.54
CA LEU A 276 6.47 1.24 33.12
C LEU A 276 5.13 1.18 32.34
N ALA A 277 4.21 0.30 32.75
CA ALA A 277 2.89 0.21 32.13
C ALA A 277 2.09 1.52 32.27
N ALA A 278 2.15 2.15 33.46
CA ALA A 278 1.52 3.46 33.68
C ALA A 278 2.19 4.56 32.86
N ALA A 279 3.53 4.55 32.74
CA ALA A 279 4.27 5.50 31.92
C ALA A 279 3.97 5.32 30.43
N VAL A 280 3.90 4.08 29.93
CA VAL A 280 3.52 3.78 28.53
C VAL A 280 2.11 4.27 28.25
N SER A 281 1.14 3.99 29.11
CA SER A 281 -0.23 4.47 28.96
C SER A 281 -0.32 6.01 28.93
N ALA A 282 0.40 6.70 29.83
CA ALA A 282 0.46 8.16 29.84
C ALA A 282 1.24 8.72 28.63
N GLY A 283 2.29 8.00 28.16
CA GLY A 283 3.08 8.35 26.99
C GLY A 283 2.31 8.25 25.69
N LEU A 284 1.43 7.26 25.56
CA LEU A 284 0.54 7.13 24.42
C LEU A 284 -0.41 8.33 24.28
N ALA A 285 -0.81 8.95 25.39
CA ALA A 285 -1.57 10.19 25.35
C ALA A 285 -0.76 11.39 24.80
N GLN A 286 0.57 11.36 24.90
CA GLN A 286 1.46 12.35 24.25
C GLN A 286 1.77 11.98 22.79
N ARG A 287 1.56 10.73 22.40
CA ARG A 287 1.76 10.20 21.06
C ARG A 287 0.48 10.35 20.23
N SER A 288 0.11 11.58 19.91
CA SER A 288 -1.06 11.81 19.06
C SER A 288 -0.63 12.00 17.61
N GLY A 289 -1.23 11.20 16.73
CA GLY A 289 -0.94 11.19 15.30
C GLY A 289 -0.32 9.88 14.82
N ARG A 290 -0.12 9.76 13.52
CA ARG A 290 0.38 8.57 12.85
C ARG A 290 1.48 8.93 11.86
N ALA A 291 2.57 8.15 11.88
CA ALA A 291 3.59 8.24 10.84
C ALA A 291 3.00 7.72 9.52
N MET A 292 3.21 8.48 8.45
CA MET A 292 2.87 8.08 7.10
C MET A 292 4.17 7.87 6.34
N PRO A 293 4.37 6.72 5.68
CA PRO A 293 5.55 6.55 4.83
C PRO A 293 5.53 7.60 3.72
N VAL A 294 6.69 8.17 3.44
CA VAL A 294 6.83 9.12 2.33
C VAL A 294 6.60 8.38 1.03
N ALA A 295 5.66 8.86 0.25
CA ALA A 295 5.35 8.36 -1.08
C ALA A 295 5.55 9.47 -2.11
N LEU A 296 5.87 9.09 -3.34
CA LEU A 296 5.86 10.01 -4.48
C LEU A 296 4.40 10.41 -4.79
N PRO A 297 4.18 11.58 -5.41
CA PRO A 297 2.88 11.89 -5.99
C PRO A 297 2.39 10.72 -6.86
N GLY A 298 1.10 10.38 -6.76
CA GLY A 298 0.56 9.16 -7.37
C GLY A 298 0.59 7.91 -6.46
N GLY A 299 1.06 8.06 -5.21
CA GLY A 299 1.02 6.99 -4.21
C GLY A 299 2.13 5.94 -4.34
N LEU A 300 3.10 6.13 -5.26
CA LEU A 300 4.25 5.24 -5.37
C LEU A 300 5.10 5.31 -4.11
N ARG A 301 5.21 4.21 -3.39
CA ARG A 301 6.11 4.09 -2.24
C ARG A 301 7.57 4.16 -2.69
N ILE A 302 8.36 4.93 -1.97
CA ILE A 302 9.81 5.02 -2.18
C ILE A 302 10.46 3.78 -1.55
N ASP A 303 10.68 2.76 -2.36
CA ASP A 303 11.35 1.54 -1.93
C ASP A 303 12.88 1.66 -1.93
N VAL A 304 13.52 0.60 -1.48
CA VAL A 304 14.98 0.47 -1.40
C VAL A 304 15.66 0.68 -2.75
N SER A 305 15.09 0.17 -3.83
CA SER A 305 15.69 0.23 -5.16
C SER A 305 15.65 1.66 -5.72
N ILE A 306 14.54 2.38 -5.51
CA ILE A 306 14.42 3.80 -5.84
C ILE A 306 15.44 4.61 -5.04
N ARG A 307 15.56 4.37 -3.73
CA ARG A 307 16.54 5.07 -2.87
C ARG A 307 17.97 4.87 -3.36
N ARG A 308 18.35 3.62 -3.68
CA ARG A 308 19.68 3.30 -4.20
C ARG A 308 19.98 3.95 -5.53
N LEU A 309 19.02 3.97 -6.45
CA LEU A 309 19.18 4.65 -7.74
C LEU A 309 19.44 6.14 -7.56
N VAL A 310 18.61 6.81 -6.76
CA VAL A 310 18.76 8.24 -6.51
C VAL A 310 20.06 8.52 -5.78
N ALA A 311 20.39 7.78 -4.72
CA ALA A 311 21.65 7.92 -3.98
C ALA A 311 22.87 7.68 -4.87
N ALA A 312 22.82 6.71 -5.79
CA ALA A 312 23.90 6.46 -6.73
C ALA A 312 24.11 7.64 -7.70
N ALA A 313 23.04 8.20 -8.21
CA ALA A 313 23.09 9.37 -9.08
C ALA A 313 23.65 10.60 -8.33
N LEU A 314 23.24 10.84 -7.09
CA LEU A 314 23.73 11.95 -6.27
C LEU A 314 25.21 11.80 -5.88
N ARG A 315 25.66 10.57 -5.62
CA ARG A 315 27.10 10.29 -5.32
C ARG A 315 28.05 10.64 -6.45
N THR A 316 27.55 10.75 -7.69
CA THR A 316 28.40 11.20 -8.80
C THR A 316 28.92 12.64 -8.62
N GLY A 317 28.20 13.46 -7.85
CA GLY A 317 28.48 14.87 -7.67
C GLY A 317 28.27 15.73 -8.94
N ASP A 318 27.83 15.13 -10.04
CA ASP A 318 27.56 15.82 -11.30
C ASP A 318 26.06 16.17 -11.42
N PRO A 319 25.66 17.45 -11.34
CA PRO A 319 24.25 17.85 -11.40
C PRO A 319 23.53 17.43 -12.69
N ARG A 320 24.26 17.16 -13.79
CA ARG A 320 23.70 16.71 -15.05
C ARG A 320 23.20 15.27 -14.98
N LEU A 321 23.68 14.48 -14.00
CA LEU A 321 23.30 13.10 -13.76
C LEU A 321 22.25 12.95 -12.66
N PHE A 322 21.92 14.04 -11.97
CA PHE A 322 20.90 14.02 -10.92
C PHE A 322 19.53 13.70 -11.52
N PRO A 323 18.70 12.92 -10.82
CA PRO A 323 17.33 12.66 -11.28
C PRO A 323 16.54 13.98 -11.34
N PRO A 324 15.48 14.06 -12.17
CA PRO A 324 14.51 15.15 -12.11
C PRO A 324 13.93 15.33 -10.70
N GLU A 325 13.25 16.45 -10.47
CA GLU A 325 12.60 16.73 -9.18
C GLU A 325 11.50 15.68 -8.89
N PRO A 326 11.56 14.93 -7.77
CA PRO A 326 10.66 13.82 -7.51
C PRO A 326 9.26 14.25 -7.06
N PHE A 327 9.10 15.46 -6.53
CA PHE A 327 7.83 15.97 -6.01
C PHE A 327 7.34 17.21 -6.81
N GLY A 328 6.06 17.53 -6.67
CA GLY A 328 5.46 18.69 -7.33
C GLY A 328 5.15 18.47 -8.80
N ALA A 329 5.08 19.56 -9.57
CA ALA A 329 4.66 19.55 -10.98
C ALA A 329 5.57 18.75 -11.94
N HIS A 330 6.77 18.40 -11.53
CA HIS A 330 7.76 17.69 -12.36
C HIS A 330 7.89 16.19 -12.04
N ASN A 331 7.04 15.67 -11.18
CA ASN A 331 7.04 14.25 -10.80
C ASN A 331 7.00 13.29 -12.00
N SER A 332 6.24 13.61 -13.04
CA SER A 332 6.18 12.78 -14.26
C SER A 332 7.53 12.63 -14.97
N GLN A 333 8.44 13.62 -14.84
CA GLN A 333 9.80 13.52 -15.37
C GLN A 333 10.66 12.57 -14.52
N PHE A 334 10.48 12.58 -13.19
CA PHE A 334 11.15 11.65 -12.30
C PHE A 334 10.69 10.21 -12.55
N LEU A 335 9.40 9.96 -12.71
CA LEU A 335 8.86 8.64 -13.02
C LEU A 335 9.40 8.14 -14.37
N ARG A 336 9.42 8.97 -15.40
CA ARG A 336 10.06 8.64 -16.68
C ARG A 336 11.56 8.34 -16.53
N TRP A 337 12.26 9.05 -15.66
CA TRP A 337 13.67 8.77 -15.39
C TRP A 337 13.86 7.37 -14.78
N LEU A 338 12.97 6.91 -13.91
CA LEU A 338 12.97 5.54 -13.40
C LEU A 338 12.68 4.49 -14.48
N GLU A 339 11.77 4.79 -15.41
CA GLU A 339 11.34 3.91 -16.50
C GLU A 339 12.39 3.80 -17.62
N THR A 340 13.18 4.84 -17.86
CA THR A 340 14.14 4.84 -18.97
C THR A 340 15.42 4.10 -18.64
N PRO A 341 16.05 3.40 -19.62
CA PRO A 341 17.38 2.81 -19.46
C PRO A 341 18.43 3.90 -19.17
N ALA A 342 19.48 3.56 -18.41
CA ALA A 342 20.63 4.45 -18.31
C ALA A 342 21.42 4.41 -19.64
N PRO A 343 22.01 5.54 -20.07
CA PRO A 343 22.68 5.63 -21.38
C PRO A 343 23.82 4.64 -21.61
N VAL A 344 24.37 4.09 -20.52
CA VAL A 344 25.50 3.14 -20.55
C VAL A 344 25.06 1.69 -20.57
N TRP A 345 23.77 1.39 -20.57
CA TRP A 345 23.25 0.02 -20.55
C TRP A 345 22.74 -0.40 -21.92
N ALA A 346 23.08 -1.64 -22.28
CA ALA A 346 22.66 -2.22 -23.55
C ALA A 346 21.24 -2.80 -23.53
N ALA A 347 20.58 -2.83 -22.39
CA ALA A 347 19.28 -3.47 -22.20
C ALA A 347 18.14 -2.45 -22.26
N ASP A 348 17.03 -2.83 -22.89
CA ASP A 348 15.86 -1.98 -23.15
C ASP A 348 14.86 -1.91 -21.99
N TYR A 349 15.26 -2.18 -20.76
CA TYR A 349 14.38 -2.03 -19.59
C TYR A 349 14.87 -0.98 -18.61
N GLY A 350 13.92 -0.35 -17.88
CA GLY A 350 14.15 0.85 -17.08
C GLY A 350 15.11 0.64 -15.91
N ARG A 351 15.69 1.74 -15.44
CA ARG A 351 16.62 1.80 -14.30
C ARG A 351 16.06 1.11 -13.06
N TYR A 352 14.78 1.32 -12.79
CA TYR A 352 14.12 0.76 -11.62
C TYR A 352 14.17 -0.77 -11.61
N TRP A 353 13.72 -1.40 -12.67
CA TRP A 353 13.67 -2.86 -12.75
C TRP A 353 15.05 -3.50 -12.70
N ARG A 354 16.03 -2.85 -13.33
CA ARG A 354 17.41 -3.30 -13.24
C ARG A 354 17.94 -3.25 -11.81
N GLN A 355 17.70 -2.13 -11.11
CA GLN A 355 18.12 -1.99 -9.72
C GLN A 355 17.39 -2.99 -8.81
N LEU A 356 16.10 -3.18 -9.01
CA LEU A 356 15.31 -4.16 -8.29
C LEU A 356 15.86 -5.59 -8.48
N GLY A 357 16.20 -5.98 -9.71
CA GLY A 357 16.83 -7.26 -9.98
C GLY A 357 18.19 -7.42 -9.30
N ALA A 358 18.97 -6.33 -9.24
CA ALA A 358 20.27 -6.33 -8.55
C ALA A 358 20.13 -6.34 -7.02
N ASP A 359 19.04 -5.84 -6.47
CA ASP A 359 18.82 -5.73 -5.02
C ASP A 359 18.21 -6.99 -4.40
N ARG A 360 17.53 -7.81 -5.20
CA ARG A 360 16.80 -8.99 -4.74
C ARG A 360 17.53 -10.28 -5.05
N ALA A 361 17.96 -10.99 -4.03
CA ALA A 361 18.68 -12.26 -4.16
C ALA A 361 17.85 -13.36 -4.87
N ASP A 362 16.55 -13.41 -4.65
CA ASP A 362 15.63 -14.33 -5.34
C ASP A 362 15.57 -14.06 -6.85
N LEU A 363 15.58 -12.78 -7.27
CA LEU A 363 15.62 -12.42 -8.68
C LEU A 363 16.98 -12.72 -9.31
N GLN A 364 18.07 -12.55 -8.58
CA GLN A 364 19.41 -12.93 -9.05
C GLN A 364 19.53 -14.45 -9.26
N VAL A 365 18.84 -15.25 -8.45
CA VAL A 365 18.77 -16.70 -8.61
C VAL A 365 17.86 -17.09 -9.77
N ALA A 366 16.68 -16.47 -9.87
CA ALA A 366 15.71 -16.78 -10.93
C ALA A 366 16.16 -16.29 -12.31
N PHE A 367 16.86 -15.15 -12.36
CA PHE A 367 17.32 -14.47 -13.57
C PHE A 367 18.80 -14.08 -13.45
N PRO A 368 19.75 -15.04 -13.45
CA PRO A 368 21.16 -14.75 -13.20
C PRO A 368 21.82 -13.87 -14.26
N LYS A 369 21.25 -13.77 -15.44
CA LYS A 369 21.75 -12.93 -16.55
C LYS A 369 20.62 -12.13 -17.19
N PRO A 370 20.02 -11.15 -16.46
CA PRO A 370 18.86 -10.40 -16.95
C PRO A 370 19.19 -9.48 -18.14
N ASP A 371 20.45 -9.12 -18.34
CA ASP A 371 20.93 -8.37 -19.52
C ASP A 371 21.35 -9.32 -20.69
N GLY A 372 20.97 -10.59 -20.66
CA GLY A 372 21.36 -11.62 -21.60
C GLY A 372 20.28 -12.67 -21.81
N PRO A 373 20.61 -13.99 -21.64
CA PRO A 373 19.66 -15.06 -21.96
C PRO A 373 18.40 -15.10 -21.09
N ASP A 374 18.38 -14.46 -19.94
CA ASP A 374 17.19 -14.35 -19.08
C ASP A 374 16.38 -13.09 -19.33
N PHE A 375 16.73 -12.26 -20.32
CA PHE A 375 16.09 -10.97 -20.59
C PHE A 375 14.57 -11.10 -20.75
N ASP A 376 14.12 -11.93 -21.70
CA ASP A 376 12.69 -12.08 -21.99
C ASP A 376 11.89 -12.55 -20.78
N ARG A 377 12.44 -13.54 -20.04
CA ARG A 377 11.82 -14.07 -18.82
C ARG A 377 11.78 -13.03 -17.69
N PHE A 378 12.84 -12.23 -17.56
CA PHE A 378 12.87 -11.16 -16.56
C PHE A 378 11.88 -10.05 -16.91
N VAL A 379 11.78 -9.64 -18.18
CA VAL A 379 10.78 -8.67 -18.65
C VAL A 379 9.36 -9.20 -18.44
N GLU A 380 9.10 -10.45 -18.74
CA GLU A 380 7.81 -11.09 -18.47
C GLU A 380 7.46 -11.06 -16.97
N TRP A 381 8.44 -11.39 -16.12
CA TRP A 381 8.27 -11.29 -14.67
C TRP A 381 7.98 -9.86 -14.21
N THR A 382 8.67 -8.84 -14.73
CA THR A 382 8.40 -7.44 -14.36
C THR A 382 6.97 -7.02 -14.72
N ARG A 383 6.46 -7.48 -15.85
CA ARG A 383 5.06 -7.26 -16.27
C ARG A 383 4.05 -7.93 -15.32
N ALA A 384 4.34 -9.17 -14.92
CA ALA A 384 3.50 -9.92 -14.00
C ALA A 384 3.53 -9.36 -12.56
N SER A 385 4.53 -8.57 -12.22
CA SER A 385 4.77 -8.04 -10.86
C SER A 385 4.23 -6.63 -10.65
N TRP A 386 3.23 -6.20 -11.40
CA TRP A 386 2.67 -4.85 -11.35
C TRP A 386 2.12 -4.42 -9.96
N HIS A 387 1.77 -5.39 -9.09
CA HIS A 387 1.38 -5.14 -7.70
C HIS A 387 2.57 -4.95 -6.75
N TYR A 388 3.78 -5.11 -7.22
CA TYR A 388 4.95 -4.75 -6.44
C TYR A 388 4.91 -3.22 -6.18
N PRO A 389 5.31 -2.72 -5.00
CA PRO A 389 5.38 -1.28 -4.75
C PRO A 389 6.19 -0.60 -5.87
N GLY A 390 5.56 0.16 -6.72
CA GLY A 390 6.14 0.71 -7.93
C GLY A 390 5.80 -0.03 -9.24
N GLY A 391 5.36 -1.27 -9.18
CA GLY A 391 5.06 -2.05 -10.39
C GLY A 391 3.92 -1.47 -11.22
N SER A 392 2.87 -0.97 -10.57
CA SER A 392 1.73 -0.33 -11.25
C SER A 392 2.09 0.95 -11.99
N VAL A 393 3.18 1.62 -11.58
CA VAL A 393 3.63 2.91 -12.11
C VAL A 393 4.79 2.74 -13.09
N LEU A 394 5.67 1.76 -12.82
CA LEU A 394 6.94 1.56 -13.49
C LEU A 394 6.88 0.34 -14.41
N LEU A 395 5.76 0.16 -15.10
CA LEU A 395 5.67 -0.88 -16.14
C LEU A 395 6.66 -0.59 -17.25
N HIS A 396 7.33 -1.64 -17.67
CA HIS A 396 8.28 -1.60 -18.75
C HIS A 396 7.59 -1.12 -20.04
N PRO A 397 8.19 -0.21 -20.82
CA PRO A 397 7.78 -0.06 -22.21
C PRO A 397 7.88 -1.45 -22.87
N SER A 398 6.81 -1.89 -23.51
CA SER A 398 6.72 -3.24 -24.07
C SER A 398 7.95 -3.59 -24.92
N ALA A 399 8.51 -4.79 -24.70
CA ALA A 399 9.53 -5.34 -25.60
C ALA A 399 9.01 -5.55 -27.03
N ASP A 400 7.71 -5.38 -27.25
CA ASP A 400 7.06 -5.43 -28.58
C ASP A 400 7.27 -4.15 -29.39
N GLY A 401 8.42 -3.49 -29.21
CA GLY A 401 8.77 -2.34 -30.02
C GLY A 401 7.88 -1.12 -29.76
N PHE A 402 8.35 -0.02 -30.17
CA PHE A 402 7.69 1.27 -30.24
C PHE A 402 6.16 1.17 -30.36
N VAL A 403 5.44 1.35 -29.23
CA VAL A 403 3.98 1.47 -29.30
C VAL A 403 3.68 2.72 -30.09
N GLU A 404 3.11 2.56 -31.28
CA GLU A 404 2.74 3.70 -32.10
C GLU A 404 1.92 4.69 -31.25
N PRO A 405 2.27 5.97 -31.23
CA PRO A 405 1.52 6.96 -30.46
C PRO A 405 0.07 7.01 -30.93
N LEU A 406 -0.84 7.33 -30.02
CA LEU A 406 -2.21 7.62 -30.43
C LEU A 406 -2.22 8.81 -31.38
N THR A 407 -3.05 8.72 -32.45
CA THR A 407 -3.19 9.78 -33.45
C THR A 407 -4.61 10.29 -33.46
N SER A 408 -4.80 11.55 -33.15
CA SER A 408 -6.08 12.24 -33.34
C SER A 408 -6.36 12.40 -34.84
N VAL A 409 -7.44 11.78 -35.31
CA VAL A 409 -7.84 11.85 -36.74
C VAL A 409 -9.13 12.63 -36.96
N GLY A 410 -9.68 13.22 -35.89
CA GLY A 410 -10.90 14.02 -35.93
C GLY A 410 -11.61 14.10 -34.58
N VAL A 411 -12.78 14.70 -34.53
CA VAL A 411 -13.69 14.82 -33.41
C VAL A 411 -15.12 14.55 -33.86
N ASP A 412 -15.35 13.39 -34.48
CA ASP A 412 -16.66 12.98 -34.95
C ASP A 412 -17.60 12.74 -33.74
N PRO A 413 -18.77 13.39 -33.65
CA PRO A 413 -19.71 13.20 -32.56
C PRO A 413 -20.55 11.92 -32.66
N SER A 414 -20.45 11.15 -33.74
CA SER A 414 -21.35 10.01 -34.02
C SER A 414 -20.97 8.71 -33.33
N GLY A 415 -19.82 8.67 -32.61
CA GLY A 415 -19.33 7.45 -31.96
C GLY A 415 -18.54 7.70 -30.71
N LEU A 416 -17.95 6.62 -30.16
CA LEU A 416 -17.19 6.59 -28.90
C LEU A 416 -15.79 6.03 -29.11
N ASN A 417 -14.80 6.67 -28.50
CA ASN A 417 -13.50 6.07 -28.24
C ASN A 417 -13.59 5.31 -26.91
N VAL A 418 -13.53 3.99 -26.94
CA VAL A 418 -13.52 3.16 -25.73
C VAL A 418 -12.10 2.72 -25.45
N VAL A 419 -11.50 3.34 -24.44
CA VAL A 419 -10.11 3.07 -24.00
C VAL A 419 -10.13 2.08 -22.86
N GLY A 420 -9.35 1.01 -22.94
CA GLY A 420 -9.29 -0.02 -21.89
C GLY A 420 -8.30 -1.13 -22.21
N TYR A 421 -8.21 -2.12 -21.36
CA TYR A 421 -7.26 -3.24 -21.49
C TYR A 421 -7.82 -4.34 -22.42
N HIS A 422 -8.09 -3.99 -23.67
CA HIS A 422 -8.79 -4.87 -24.63
C HIS A 422 -8.03 -6.17 -24.92
N THR A 423 -6.71 -6.15 -24.88
CA THR A 423 -5.83 -7.30 -25.20
C THR A 423 -5.44 -8.13 -23.97
N HIS A 424 -5.89 -7.75 -22.77
CA HIS A 424 -5.45 -8.38 -21.52
C HIS A 424 -6.58 -9.11 -20.81
N ASP A 425 -6.23 -10.25 -20.21
CA ASP A 425 -7.17 -11.06 -19.44
C ASP A 425 -7.25 -10.56 -17.99
N LEU A 426 -8.04 -9.52 -17.78
CA LEU A 426 -8.37 -8.96 -16.48
C LEU A 426 -9.80 -8.40 -16.48
N SER A 427 -10.39 -8.22 -15.29
CA SER A 427 -11.78 -7.81 -15.14
C SER A 427 -12.12 -6.49 -15.84
N LEU A 428 -11.25 -5.47 -15.77
CA LEU A 428 -11.43 -4.20 -16.48
C LEU A 428 -11.37 -4.38 -18.00
N GLY A 429 -10.52 -5.28 -18.48
CA GLY A 429 -10.43 -5.63 -19.89
C GLY A 429 -11.70 -6.34 -20.38
N LEU A 430 -12.24 -7.25 -19.58
CA LEU A 430 -13.55 -7.88 -19.87
C LEU A 430 -14.64 -6.81 -19.97
N ILE A 431 -14.74 -5.92 -18.99
CA ILE A 431 -15.75 -4.86 -18.97
C ILE A 431 -15.63 -3.94 -20.20
N ALA A 432 -14.42 -3.56 -20.57
CA ALA A 432 -14.20 -2.74 -21.76
C ALA A 432 -14.70 -3.44 -23.05
N ARG A 433 -14.43 -4.74 -23.19
CA ARG A 433 -14.90 -5.56 -24.32
C ARG A 433 -16.43 -5.71 -24.34
N GLU A 434 -17.05 -5.97 -23.18
CA GLU A 434 -18.51 -6.06 -23.07
C GLU A 434 -19.22 -4.73 -23.42
N ILE A 435 -18.63 -3.59 -23.00
CA ILE A 435 -19.13 -2.27 -23.39
C ILE A 435 -19.03 -2.08 -24.90
N VAL A 436 -17.91 -2.45 -25.53
CA VAL A 436 -17.75 -2.37 -27.00
C VAL A 436 -18.78 -3.26 -27.70
N ALA A 437 -18.97 -4.49 -27.22
CA ALA A 437 -19.99 -5.41 -27.78
C ALA A 437 -21.41 -4.83 -27.66
N ALA A 438 -21.79 -4.33 -26.48
CA ALA A 438 -23.08 -3.73 -26.22
C ALA A 438 -23.37 -2.50 -27.11
N LEU A 439 -22.34 -1.67 -27.37
CA LEU A 439 -22.47 -0.52 -28.27
C LEU A 439 -22.60 -0.95 -29.73
N HIS A 440 -21.88 -1.97 -30.16
CA HIS A 440 -22.01 -2.54 -31.51
C HIS A 440 -23.39 -3.11 -31.76
N GLU A 441 -24.01 -3.81 -30.79
CA GLU A 441 -25.36 -4.36 -30.89
C GLU A 441 -26.42 -3.28 -31.11
N VAL A 442 -26.21 -2.09 -30.59
CA VAL A 442 -27.10 -0.93 -30.78
C VAL A 442 -26.70 -0.04 -31.95
N GLY A 443 -25.71 -0.45 -32.75
CA GLY A 443 -25.27 0.23 -33.95
C GLY A 443 -24.48 1.51 -33.74
N VAL A 444 -23.90 1.71 -32.53
CA VAL A 444 -23.03 2.86 -32.24
C VAL A 444 -21.63 2.57 -32.76
N PRO A 445 -21.02 3.49 -33.56
CA PRO A 445 -19.63 3.34 -33.98
C PRO A 445 -18.67 3.44 -32.82
N VAL A 446 -17.71 2.51 -32.71
CA VAL A 446 -16.75 2.44 -31.61
C VAL A 446 -15.32 2.34 -32.17
N ALA A 447 -14.42 3.12 -31.59
CA ALA A 447 -12.97 2.92 -31.70
C ALA A 447 -12.47 2.26 -30.41
N ALA A 448 -12.17 0.98 -30.46
CA ALA A 448 -11.57 0.25 -29.34
C ALA A 448 -10.07 0.57 -29.28
N ILE A 449 -9.64 1.29 -28.24
CA ILE A 449 -8.27 1.75 -28.07
C ILE A 449 -7.65 0.97 -26.90
N ASP A 450 -6.63 0.16 -27.21
CA ASP A 450 -5.99 -0.65 -26.20
C ASP A 450 -5.04 0.16 -25.31
N HIS A 451 -5.22 0.01 -24.01
CA HIS A 451 -4.30 0.46 -22.96
C HIS A 451 -3.52 -0.73 -22.43
N HIS A 452 -2.24 -0.79 -22.73
CA HIS A 452 -1.39 -1.96 -22.46
C HIS A 452 -0.54 -1.85 -21.20
N ARG A 453 -0.63 -0.74 -20.43
CA ARG A 453 0.05 -0.62 -19.14
C ARG A 453 -0.63 -1.45 -18.07
N THR A 454 -0.32 -2.75 -18.04
CA THR A 454 -0.80 -3.68 -17.03
C THR A 454 0.21 -4.81 -16.83
N GLY A 455 0.27 -5.39 -15.63
CA GLY A 455 1.07 -6.57 -15.34
C GLY A 455 0.40 -7.89 -15.72
N SER A 456 -0.86 -7.85 -16.17
CA SER A 456 -1.55 -9.04 -16.66
C SER A 456 -1.03 -9.39 -18.05
N PRO A 457 -0.70 -10.66 -18.33
CA PRO A 457 -0.20 -11.06 -19.63
C PRO A 457 -1.26 -10.82 -20.71
N ALA A 458 -0.81 -10.34 -21.89
CA ALA A 458 -1.66 -10.27 -23.07
C ALA A 458 -1.97 -11.69 -23.54
N GLN A 459 -3.21 -12.15 -23.42
CA GLN A 459 -3.60 -13.53 -23.77
C GLN A 459 -4.73 -13.57 -24.79
N LEU A 460 -5.30 -12.43 -25.16
CA LEU A 460 -6.51 -12.37 -25.94
C LEU A 460 -6.21 -11.77 -27.32
N HIS A 461 -6.80 -12.37 -28.36
CA HIS A 461 -6.90 -11.77 -29.68
C HIS A 461 -8.24 -11.01 -29.76
N PRO A 462 -8.27 -9.72 -29.34
CA PRO A 462 -9.51 -8.96 -29.38
C PRO A 462 -9.95 -8.69 -30.82
N PRO A 463 -11.22 -8.32 -31.02
CA PRO A 463 -11.61 -7.65 -32.25
C PRO A 463 -10.72 -6.42 -32.45
N SER A 464 -10.45 -6.05 -33.68
CA SER A 464 -9.44 -5.06 -34.09
C SER A 464 -9.40 -3.81 -33.20
N THR A 465 -8.33 -3.62 -32.46
CA THR A 465 -8.04 -2.36 -31.77
C THR A 465 -7.42 -1.34 -32.74
N THR A 466 -7.54 -0.07 -32.41
CA THR A 466 -6.99 1.01 -33.22
C THR A 466 -6.11 1.94 -32.40
N ARG A 467 -5.15 2.59 -33.05
CA ARG A 467 -4.37 3.70 -32.49
C ARG A 467 -4.91 5.07 -32.89
N GLN A 468 -6.00 5.10 -33.69
CA GLN A 468 -6.67 6.32 -34.11
C GLN A 468 -7.74 6.73 -33.11
N VAL A 469 -7.86 8.03 -32.83
CA VAL A 469 -8.85 8.62 -31.93
C VAL A 469 -9.79 9.50 -32.76
N PRO A 470 -10.86 8.90 -33.37
CA PRO A 470 -11.71 9.61 -34.29
C PRO A 470 -12.86 10.39 -33.65
N TYR A 471 -13.35 9.96 -32.45
CA TYR A 471 -14.62 10.47 -31.92
C TYR A 471 -14.44 11.61 -30.92
N ALA A 472 -15.49 12.42 -30.76
CA ALA A 472 -15.54 13.57 -29.87
C ALA A 472 -15.67 13.18 -28.38
N THR A 473 -16.08 11.94 -28.08
CA THR A 473 -16.29 11.47 -26.70
C THR A 473 -15.42 10.26 -26.42
N ASN A 474 -14.71 10.31 -25.30
CA ASN A 474 -13.95 9.20 -24.75
C ASN A 474 -14.74 8.54 -23.60
N LEU A 475 -14.77 7.22 -23.59
CA LEU A 475 -15.14 6.41 -22.44
C LEU A 475 -13.90 5.61 -22.02
N ILE A 476 -13.32 5.94 -20.89
CA ILE A 476 -12.03 5.42 -20.45
C ILE A 476 -12.25 4.45 -19.29
N VAL A 477 -12.11 3.14 -19.58
CA VAL A 477 -12.26 2.03 -18.65
C VAL A 477 -10.88 1.70 -18.06
N VAL A 478 -10.29 2.69 -17.41
CA VAL A 478 -9.00 2.63 -16.69
C VAL A 478 -9.20 3.36 -15.38
N ASN A 479 -8.95 2.69 -14.26
CA ASN A 479 -9.24 3.23 -12.93
C ASN A 479 -8.50 4.53 -12.64
N ALA A 480 -9.03 5.31 -11.70
CA ALA A 480 -8.52 6.62 -11.31
C ALA A 480 -7.05 6.60 -10.84
N ASP A 481 -6.60 5.51 -10.20
CA ASP A 481 -5.21 5.31 -9.77
C ASP A 481 -4.21 5.16 -10.93
N GLN A 482 -4.69 4.74 -12.11
CA GLN A 482 -3.89 4.59 -13.34
C GLN A 482 -4.13 5.73 -14.34
N PHE A 483 -5.13 6.58 -14.09
CA PHE A 483 -5.60 7.56 -15.06
C PHE A 483 -4.54 8.64 -15.37
N GLU A 484 -3.78 9.07 -14.36
CA GLU A 484 -2.73 10.09 -14.56
C GLU A 484 -1.63 9.61 -15.51
N PHE A 485 -1.32 8.31 -15.53
CA PHE A 485 -0.33 7.74 -16.44
C PHE A 485 -0.86 7.69 -17.87
N LEU A 486 -2.12 7.34 -18.06
CA LEU A 486 -2.78 7.40 -19.35
C LEU A 486 -2.79 8.84 -19.89
N VAL A 487 -3.07 9.82 -19.05
CA VAL A 487 -3.03 11.24 -19.38
C VAL A 487 -1.61 11.68 -19.76
N ALA A 488 -0.60 11.29 -18.98
CA ALA A 488 0.80 11.64 -19.24
C ALA A 488 1.30 11.08 -20.58
N ASP A 489 0.86 9.87 -20.94
CA ASP A 489 1.27 9.21 -22.19
C ASP A 489 0.54 9.74 -23.42
N HIS A 490 -0.72 10.15 -23.29
CA HIS A 490 -1.61 10.33 -24.43
C HIS A 490 -2.47 11.62 -24.41
N SER A 491 -2.21 12.57 -23.47
CA SER A 491 -3.09 13.72 -23.23
C SER A 491 -3.45 14.53 -24.49
N GLU A 492 -2.48 14.81 -25.37
CA GLU A 492 -2.72 15.63 -26.55
C GLU A 492 -3.62 14.93 -27.58
N ALA A 493 -3.32 13.68 -27.89
CA ALA A 493 -4.07 12.93 -28.91
C ALA A 493 -5.43 12.45 -28.40
N LEU A 494 -5.53 12.11 -27.10
CA LEU A 494 -6.71 11.48 -26.52
C LEU A 494 -7.69 12.47 -25.90
N LEU A 495 -7.20 13.47 -25.15
CA LEU A 495 -8.08 14.35 -24.36
C LEU A 495 -8.38 15.69 -25.02
N ALA A 496 -7.46 16.25 -25.81
CA ALA A 496 -7.61 17.60 -26.34
C ALA A 496 -8.89 17.78 -27.19
N GLY A 497 -9.77 18.68 -26.73
CA GLY A 497 -11.01 19.00 -27.43
C GLY A 497 -12.09 17.91 -27.39
N ARG A 498 -11.97 16.92 -26.50
CA ARG A 498 -12.92 15.81 -26.36
C ARG A 498 -13.55 15.80 -24.99
N ARG A 499 -14.84 15.42 -24.93
CA ARG A 499 -15.50 15.07 -23.68
C ARG A 499 -14.93 13.73 -23.19
N THR A 500 -14.44 13.72 -21.96
CA THR A 500 -13.80 12.56 -21.37
C THR A 500 -14.58 12.04 -20.19
N ILE A 501 -14.98 10.79 -20.25
CA ILE A 501 -15.74 10.08 -19.24
C ILE A 501 -14.83 8.99 -18.65
N GLY A 502 -14.55 9.05 -17.35
CA GLY A 502 -13.87 7.97 -16.63
C GLY A 502 -14.88 6.92 -16.18
N TYR A 503 -14.72 5.67 -16.62
CA TYR A 503 -15.53 4.55 -16.10
C TYR A 503 -14.70 3.80 -15.08
N TRP A 504 -14.93 4.11 -13.78
CA TRP A 504 -14.03 3.76 -12.70
C TRP A 504 -14.62 2.75 -11.73
N PHE A 505 -13.74 1.95 -11.13
CA PHE A 505 -14.04 1.00 -10.06
C PHE A 505 -13.21 1.35 -8.84
N TRP A 506 -13.80 1.17 -7.70
CA TRP A 506 -13.15 1.31 -6.41
C TRP A 506 -13.88 0.45 -5.38
N GLU A 507 -13.18 -0.04 -4.37
CA GLU A 507 -13.76 -1.00 -3.45
C GLU A 507 -14.01 -0.45 -2.05
N LEU A 508 -13.66 0.82 -1.77
CA LEU A 508 -13.86 1.43 -0.45
C LEU A 508 -14.70 2.71 -0.54
N GLN A 509 -15.33 3.08 0.58
CA GLN A 509 -16.00 4.39 0.68
C GLN A 509 -15.01 5.55 0.73
N TYR A 510 -13.82 5.33 1.28
CA TYR A 510 -12.75 6.31 1.29
C TYR A 510 -12.01 6.31 -0.05
N VAL A 511 -12.03 7.44 -0.75
CA VAL A 511 -11.29 7.64 -2.00
C VAL A 511 -9.97 8.36 -1.70
N PRO A 512 -8.80 7.76 -2.00
CA PRO A 512 -7.51 8.38 -1.73
C PRO A 512 -7.26 9.66 -2.52
N ALA A 513 -6.46 10.57 -1.97
CA ALA A 513 -6.23 11.91 -2.55
C ALA A 513 -5.71 11.88 -4.00
N HIS A 514 -4.87 10.91 -4.35
CA HIS A 514 -4.36 10.77 -5.74
C HIS A 514 -5.49 10.40 -6.73
N MET A 515 -6.46 9.58 -6.33
CA MET A 515 -7.62 9.28 -7.15
C MET A 515 -8.58 10.48 -7.25
N VAL A 516 -8.69 11.29 -6.19
CA VAL A 516 -9.44 12.56 -6.23
C VAL A 516 -8.81 13.51 -7.25
N GLN A 517 -7.48 13.59 -7.31
CA GLN A 517 -6.78 14.42 -8.31
C GLN A 517 -7.11 14.00 -9.74
N ALA A 518 -7.25 12.71 -10.03
CA ALA A 518 -7.62 12.20 -11.35
C ALA A 518 -8.99 12.73 -11.83
N THR A 519 -9.89 13.10 -10.92
CA THR A 519 -11.20 13.67 -11.26
C THR A 519 -11.10 14.99 -12.03
N ALA A 520 -9.99 15.73 -11.88
CA ALA A 520 -9.75 16.96 -12.61
C ALA A 520 -9.57 16.74 -14.15
N SER A 521 -9.16 15.54 -14.54
CA SER A 521 -8.86 15.19 -15.93
C SER A 521 -10.05 14.60 -16.71
N VAL A 522 -11.23 14.50 -16.07
CA VAL A 522 -12.45 13.99 -16.69
C VAL A 522 -13.59 15.00 -16.57
N ASP A 523 -14.56 14.92 -17.48
CA ASP A 523 -15.77 15.73 -17.43
C ASP A 523 -16.85 15.08 -16.59
N GLU A 524 -16.92 13.76 -16.59
CA GLU A 524 -17.86 12.94 -15.84
C GLU A 524 -17.19 11.65 -15.36
N ILE A 525 -17.75 11.08 -14.29
CA ILE A 525 -17.34 9.77 -13.75
C ILE A 525 -18.55 8.84 -13.84
N TRP A 526 -18.35 7.71 -14.51
CA TRP A 526 -19.32 6.61 -14.52
C TRP A 526 -18.80 5.45 -13.71
N VAL A 527 -19.69 4.74 -13.05
CA VAL A 527 -19.33 3.65 -12.13
C VAL A 527 -20.33 2.50 -12.23
N GLY A 528 -19.87 1.28 -12.02
CA GLY A 528 -20.68 0.06 -12.17
C GLY A 528 -21.61 -0.24 -10.99
N SER A 529 -21.48 0.44 -9.85
CA SER A 529 -22.32 0.23 -8.67
C SER A 529 -22.62 1.53 -7.95
N ARG A 530 -23.72 1.53 -7.17
CA ARG A 530 -24.12 2.66 -6.33
C ARG A 530 -23.11 2.91 -5.21
N PHE A 531 -22.54 1.85 -4.66
CA PHE A 531 -21.49 1.96 -3.65
C PHE A 531 -20.31 2.81 -4.12
N VAL A 532 -19.84 2.57 -5.34
CA VAL A 532 -18.75 3.37 -5.94
C VAL A 532 -19.24 4.77 -6.30
N ALA A 533 -20.50 4.93 -6.73
CA ALA A 533 -21.08 6.25 -7.01
C ALA A 533 -21.07 7.14 -5.77
N ASP A 534 -21.50 6.61 -4.63
CA ASP A 534 -21.53 7.35 -3.36
C ASP A 534 -20.12 7.75 -2.91
N ALA A 535 -19.13 6.86 -3.08
CA ALA A 535 -17.74 7.13 -2.72
C ALA A 535 -17.15 8.31 -3.53
N PHE A 536 -17.32 8.30 -4.87
CA PHE A 536 -16.82 9.41 -5.70
C PHE A 536 -17.64 10.68 -5.54
N ALA A 537 -18.95 10.59 -5.42
CA ALA A 537 -19.81 11.77 -5.23
C ALA A 537 -19.48 12.55 -3.94
N ALA A 538 -18.90 11.89 -2.94
CA ALA A 538 -18.47 12.52 -1.70
C ALA A 538 -17.20 13.38 -1.84
N VAL A 539 -16.43 13.23 -2.93
CA VAL A 539 -15.08 13.82 -3.05
C VAL A 539 -14.88 14.67 -4.31
N THR A 540 -15.90 14.82 -5.16
CA THR A 540 -15.81 15.62 -6.40
C THR A 540 -17.12 16.32 -6.71
N ASP A 541 -17.03 17.51 -7.34
CA ASP A 541 -18.19 18.23 -7.89
C ASP A 541 -18.55 17.79 -9.32
N LYS A 542 -17.77 16.87 -9.92
CA LYS A 542 -18.06 16.34 -11.24
C LYS A 542 -19.32 15.48 -11.21
N PRO A 543 -20.09 15.39 -12.30
CA PRO A 543 -21.20 14.46 -12.40
C PRO A 543 -20.73 13.02 -12.21
N VAL A 544 -21.28 12.33 -11.20
CA VAL A 544 -21.06 10.90 -10.98
C VAL A 544 -22.35 10.15 -11.35
N ARG A 545 -22.25 9.15 -12.24
CA ARG A 545 -23.40 8.38 -12.71
C ARG A 545 -23.22 6.89 -12.48
N HIS A 546 -24.23 6.27 -11.92
CA HIS A 546 -24.33 4.82 -11.92
C HIS A 546 -24.76 4.35 -13.31
N VAL A 547 -23.88 3.64 -13.99
CA VAL A 547 -24.09 3.01 -15.29
C VAL A 547 -23.81 1.52 -15.13
N PRO A 548 -24.82 0.65 -15.13
CA PRO A 548 -24.62 -0.79 -14.93
C PRO A 548 -23.69 -1.38 -15.99
N ILE A 549 -22.95 -2.42 -15.61
CA ILE A 549 -22.15 -3.21 -16.54
C ILE A 549 -23.08 -4.24 -17.19
N PRO A 550 -22.97 -4.49 -18.49
CA PRO A 550 -23.64 -5.65 -19.08
C PRO A 550 -22.99 -6.93 -18.53
N ILE A 551 -23.74 -7.71 -17.79
CA ILE A 551 -23.30 -9.01 -17.29
C ILE A 551 -24.15 -10.08 -17.98
N ASP A 552 -23.62 -10.62 -19.08
CA ASP A 552 -24.30 -11.67 -19.82
C ASP A 552 -24.23 -13.02 -19.10
N GLU A 553 -25.14 -13.92 -19.46
CA GLU A 553 -25.12 -15.28 -18.95
C GLU A 553 -23.82 -15.98 -19.38
N PRO A 554 -22.97 -16.41 -18.40
CA PRO A 554 -21.70 -17.02 -18.73
C PRO A 554 -21.86 -18.37 -19.41
N VAL A 555 -20.98 -18.66 -20.38
CA VAL A 555 -20.98 -19.93 -21.13
C VAL A 555 -19.89 -20.84 -20.58
N PRO A 556 -20.22 -21.84 -19.74
CA PRO A 556 -19.27 -22.84 -19.27
C PRO A 556 -18.77 -23.75 -20.40
N SER A 557 -17.55 -24.26 -20.30
CA SER A 557 -17.08 -25.36 -21.14
C SER A 557 -17.83 -26.65 -20.80
N HIS A 558 -17.68 -27.67 -21.63
CA HIS A 558 -18.32 -28.97 -21.42
C HIS A 558 -17.64 -29.85 -20.35
N ARG A 559 -16.62 -29.36 -19.67
CA ARG A 559 -15.92 -30.10 -18.63
C ARG A 559 -16.79 -30.32 -17.40
N SER A 560 -16.75 -31.54 -16.87
CA SER A 560 -17.47 -31.95 -15.67
C SER A 560 -16.62 -31.86 -14.40
N ARG A 561 -17.20 -32.14 -13.23
CA ARG A 561 -16.47 -32.25 -11.97
C ARG A 561 -15.26 -33.19 -12.05
N THR A 562 -15.45 -34.35 -12.67
CA THR A 562 -14.41 -35.37 -12.78
C THR A 562 -13.26 -34.93 -13.68
N ASP A 563 -13.53 -34.12 -14.70
CA ASP A 563 -12.48 -33.55 -15.56
C ASP A 563 -11.59 -32.52 -14.83
N PHE A 564 -12.09 -31.97 -13.73
CA PHE A 564 -11.34 -31.10 -12.82
C PHE A 564 -10.80 -31.83 -11.58
N GLY A 565 -10.95 -33.17 -11.50
CA GLY A 565 -10.54 -33.93 -10.33
C GLY A 565 -11.41 -33.71 -9.08
N LEU A 566 -12.60 -33.14 -9.24
CA LEU A 566 -13.53 -32.88 -8.15
C LEU A 566 -14.48 -34.07 -7.94
N PRO A 567 -14.83 -34.42 -6.68
CA PRO A 567 -15.74 -35.51 -6.38
C PRO A 567 -17.17 -35.24 -6.86
N SER A 568 -17.81 -36.27 -7.41
CA SER A 568 -19.19 -36.17 -7.95
C SER A 568 -20.27 -36.25 -6.88
N ASP A 569 -19.96 -36.81 -5.70
CA ASP A 569 -20.88 -37.15 -4.62
C ASP A 569 -20.81 -36.25 -3.39
N ARG A 570 -19.95 -35.22 -3.42
CA ARG A 570 -19.80 -34.29 -2.30
C ARG A 570 -20.42 -32.93 -2.63
N PHE A 571 -20.94 -32.25 -1.60
CA PHE A 571 -21.32 -30.85 -1.71
C PHE A 571 -20.08 -29.98 -1.78
N ILE A 572 -19.93 -29.17 -2.81
CA ILE A 572 -18.74 -28.37 -3.08
C ILE A 572 -19.04 -26.87 -2.88
N PHE A 573 -18.41 -26.28 -1.88
CA PHE A 573 -18.27 -24.85 -1.76
C PHE A 573 -17.06 -24.38 -2.57
N VAL A 574 -17.19 -23.27 -3.28
CA VAL A 574 -16.07 -22.64 -4.00
C VAL A 574 -15.89 -21.19 -3.57
N THR A 575 -14.66 -20.82 -3.29
CA THR A 575 -14.21 -19.42 -3.19
C THR A 575 -13.24 -19.18 -4.32
N THR A 576 -13.37 -18.08 -5.05
CA THR A 576 -12.48 -17.77 -6.18
C THR A 576 -11.94 -16.37 -6.10
N PHE A 577 -10.62 -16.20 -6.32
CA PHE A 577 -9.99 -14.90 -6.40
C PHE A 577 -8.64 -14.96 -7.12
N ASP A 578 -8.15 -13.79 -7.53
CA ASP A 578 -6.82 -13.58 -8.07
C ASP A 578 -5.90 -13.07 -6.95
N HIS A 579 -4.73 -13.67 -6.77
CA HIS A 579 -3.71 -13.20 -5.82
C HIS A 579 -3.18 -11.79 -6.11
N PHE A 580 -3.43 -11.26 -7.30
CA PHE A 580 -3.18 -9.83 -7.59
C PHE A 580 -4.23 -8.91 -6.93
N SER A 581 -5.41 -9.39 -6.64
CA SER A 581 -6.30 -8.70 -5.70
C SER A 581 -5.72 -8.78 -4.29
N VAL A 582 -6.01 -7.82 -3.45
CA VAL A 582 -5.59 -7.87 -2.05
C VAL A 582 -6.28 -9.04 -1.36
N THR A 583 -5.49 -10.02 -0.88
CA THR A 583 -5.99 -11.28 -0.31
C THR A 583 -6.89 -11.04 0.91
N GLU A 584 -6.53 -10.09 1.75
CA GLU A 584 -7.30 -9.69 2.93
C GLU A 584 -8.68 -9.14 2.54
N ARG A 585 -8.78 -8.40 1.44
CA ARG A 585 -10.05 -7.91 0.90
C ARG A 585 -10.94 -9.05 0.40
N LYS A 586 -10.36 -10.01 -0.31
CA LYS A 586 -11.09 -11.20 -0.81
C LYS A 586 -11.43 -12.19 0.31
N ASN A 587 -10.69 -12.16 1.40
CA ASN A 587 -10.92 -12.90 2.65
C ASN A 587 -11.14 -14.42 2.47
N PRO A 588 -10.26 -15.15 1.77
CA PRO A 588 -10.36 -16.60 1.68
C PRO A 588 -10.15 -17.28 3.04
N PHE A 589 -9.42 -16.63 3.95
CA PHE A 589 -9.23 -17.12 5.33
C PHE A 589 -10.53 -17.20 6.10
N GLY A 590 -11.41 -16.21 5.96
CA GLY A 590 -12.76 -16.26 6.54
C GLY A 590 -13.59 -17.42 5.98
N SER A 591 -13.46 -17.74 4.68
CA SER A 591 -14.13 -18.90 4.08
C SER A 591 -13.63 -20.22 4.67
N ILE A 592 -12.30 -20.34 4.91
CA ILE A 592 -11.68 -21.50 5.57
C ILE A 592 -12.17 -21.60 7.02
N GLU A 593 -12.20 -20.50 7.74
CA GLU A 593 -12.62 -20.44 9.16
C GLU A 593 -14.09 -20.83 9.32
N ALA A 594 -14.95 -20.28 8.46
CA ALA A 594 -16.37 -20.63 8.47
C ALA A 594 -16.59 -22.10 8.11
N PHE A 595 -15.86 -22.64 7.14
CA PHE A 595 -15.96 -24.05 6.78
C PHE A 595 -15.47 -24.96 7.93
N ARG A 596 -14.39 -24.60 8.62
CA ARG A 596 -13.89 -25.32 9.81
C ARG A 596 -14.90 -25.25 10.96
N ALA A 597 -15.57 -24.13 11.15
CA ALA A 597 -16.61 -23.98 12.16
C ALA A 597 -17.90 -24.77 11.80
N ALA A 598 -18.18 -24.88 10.49
CA ALA A 598 -19.33 -25.62 10.02
C ALA A 598 -19.13 -27.13 10.06
N PHE A 599 -17.96 -27.67 9.67
CA PHE A 599 -17.76 -29.10 9.42
C PHE A 599 -16.49 -29.64 10.08
N HIS A 600 -16.55 -30.87 10.57
CA HIS A 600 -15.35 -31.61 10.98
C HIS A 600 -14.65 -32.20 9.72
N ASP A 601 -13.36 -32.49 9.85
CA ASP A 601 -12.58 -33.06 8.76
C ASP A 601 -13.21 -34.40 8.30
N GLY A 602 -13.44 -34.51 6.99
CA GLY A 602 -14.03 -35.72 6.39
C GLY A 602 -15.54 -35.90 6.61
N GLU A 603 -16.26 -34.91 7.14
CA GLU A 603 -17.72 -34.98 7.38
C GLU A 603 -18.56 -35.09 6.09
N GLY A 604 -18.00 -34.74 4.93
CA GLY A 604 -18.64 -34.92 3.64
C GLY A 604 -18.44 -33.76 2.66
N PRO A 605 -18.76 -32.50 3.01
CA PRO A 605 -18.57 -31.37 2.12
C PRO A 605 -17.11 -31.10 1.75
N LEU A 606 -16.88 -30.33 0.70
CA LEU A 606 -15.56 -29.91 0.23
C LEU A 606 -15.55 -28.38 0.07
N LEU A 607 -14.47 -27.73 0.52
CA LEU A 607 -14.18 -26.34 0.19
C LEU A 607 -13.04 -26.27 -0.82
N VAL A 608 -13.31 -25.67 -1.98
CA VAL A 608 -12.31 -25.42 -3.01
C VAL A 608 -12.00 -23.92 -3.02
N ILE A 609 -10.76 -23.57 -2.73
CA ILE A 609 -10.23 -22.21 -2.88
C ILE A 609 -9.51 -22.16 -4.24
N LYS A 610 -10.21 -21.68 -5.26
CA LYS A 610 -9.70 -21.58 -6.63
C LYS A 610 -9.00 -20.24 -6.82
N THR A 611 -7.69 -20.26 -7.06
CA THR A 611 -6.86 -19.06 -7.21
C THR A 611 -6.11 -19.06 -8.53
N VAL A 612 -5.52 -17.91 -8.84
CA VAL A 612 -4.54 -17.70 -9.91
C VAL A 612 -3.43 -16.78 -9.40
N ASN A 613 -2.24 -16.86 -10.02
CA ASN A 613 -1.06 -16.04 -9.70
C ASN A 613 -0.47 -16.28 -8.29
N GLY A 614 -0.70 -17.45 -7.71
CA GLY A 614 -0.12 -17.83 -6.43
C GLY A 614 1.40 -18.02 -6.49
N ASP A 615 1.94 -18.44 -7.61
CA ASP A 615 3.38 -18.55 -7.88
C ASP A 615 4.08 -17.18 -7.87
N ILE A 616 3.40 -16.14 -8.32
CA ILE A 616 3.90 -14.74 -8.32
C ILE A 616 3.75 -14.12 -6.93
N ARG A 617 2.66 -14.44 -6.23
CA ARG A 617 2.34 -13.97 -4.88
C ARG A 617 2.57 -15.06 -3.82
N TRP A 618 3.72 -15.70 -3.87
CA TRP A 618 4.03 -16.90 -3.09
C TRP A 618 3.76 -16.76 -1.60
N SER A 619 4.11 -15.65 -0.97
CA SER A 619 3.89 -15.46 0.47
C SER A 619 2.41 -15.53 0.86
N ASN A 620 1.53 -14.92 0.06
CA ASN A 620 0.08 -14.99 0.28
C ASN A 620 -0.47 -16.38 -0.03
N HIS A 621 0.03 -17.02 -1.08
CA HIS A 621 -0.32 -18.39 -1.44
C HIS A 621 0.11 -19.39 -0.36
N GLU A 622 1.35 -19.27 0.16
CA GLU A 622 1.86 -20.10 1.25
C GLU A 622 1.02 -19.96 2.53
N ARG A 623 0.66 -18.73 2.91
CA ARG A 623 -0.26 -18.49 4.05
C ARG A 623 -1.60 -19.21 3.86
N LEU A 624 -2.12 -19.21 2.64
CA LEU A 624 -3.36 -19.88 2.29
C LEU A 624 -3.23 -21.42 2.40
N LEU A 625 -2.13 -21.98 1.88
CA LEU A 625 -1.81 -23.39 2.02
C LEU A 625 -1.68 -23.80 3.49
N LEU A 626 -0.98 -23.00 4.31
CA LEU A 626 -0.84 -23.22 5.74
C LEU A 626 -2.20 -23.17 6.47
N ALA A 627 -3.10 -22.26 6.07
CA ALA A 627 -4.44 -22.20 6.64
C ALA A 627 -5.29 -23.46 6.33
N ALA A 628 -5.02 -24.13 5.22
CA ALA A 628 -5.68 -25.37 4.85
C ALA A 628 -5.04 -26.64 5.46
N VAL A 629 -3.84 -26.55 6.04
CA VAL A 629 -3.14 -27.71 6.63
C VAL A 629 -4.00 -28.43 7.67
N GLY A 630 -3.96 -29.76 7.65
CA GLY A 630 -4.70 -30.64 8.57
C GLY A 630 -6.18 -30.82 8.23
N ARG A 631 -6.61 -30.41 7.03
CA ARG A 631 -7.98 -30.58 6.52
C ARG A 631 -7.93 -31.22 5.13
N SER A 632 -8.36 -32.49 5.04
CA SER A 632 -8.43 -33.21 3.76
C SER A 632 -9.59 -32.76 2.87
N ASP A 633 -10.50 -31.98 3.41
CA ASP A 633 -11.70 -31.44 2.78
C ASP A 633 -11.59 -29.93 2.44
N ILE A 634 -10.38 -29.36 2.49
CA ILE A 634 -10.09 -28.02 2.00
C ILE A 634 -8.99 -28.13 0.94
N VAL A 635 -9.31 -27.76 -0.29
CA VAL A 635 -8.41 -27.81 -1.45
C VAL A 635 -8.07 -26.40 -1.89
N VAL A 636 -6.79 -26.05 -1.88
CA VAL A 636 -6.27 -24.85 -2.53
C VAL A 636 -5.81 -25.24 -3.92
N TRP A 637 -6.40 -24.62 -4.93
CA TRP A 637 -6.16 -24.94 -6.33
C TRP A 637 -5.77 -23.68 -7.09
N ASP A 638 -4.46 -23.52 -7.33
CA ASP A 638 -3.90 -22.37 -8.04
C ASP A 638 -3.55 -22.78 -9.47
N GLU A 639 -4.28 -22.29 -10.44
CA GLU A 639 -4.11 -22.60 -11.87
C GLU A 639 -4.81 -21.56 -12.74
N HIS A 640 -4.18 -21.15 -13.83
CA HIS A 640 -4.83 -20.39 -14.88
C HIS A 640 -5.72 -21.30 -15.74
N LEU A 641 -7.00 -20.99 -15.79
CA LEU A 641 -7.98 -21.66 -16.61
C LEU A 641 -8.50 -20.70 -17.69
N SER A 642 -8.90 -21.24 -18.84
CA SER A 642 -9.67 -20.45 -19.82
C SER A 642 -10.96 -19.93 -19.21
N ARG A 643 -11.48 -18.81 -19.71
CA ARG A 643 -12.74 -18.24 -19.21
C ARG A 643 -13.91 -19.26 -19.23
N PRO A 644 -14.15 -20.06 -20.30
CA PRO A 644 -15.16 -21.12 -20.27
C PRO A 644 -14.91 -22.18 -19.20
N ASP A 645 -13.65 -22.55 -18.92
CA ASP A 645 -13.31 -23.51 -17.89
C ASP A 645 -13.47 -22.94 -16.47
N GLN A 646 -13.16 -21.65 -16.24
CA GLN A 646 -13.47 -20.96 -14.99
C GLN A 646 -14.97 -21.01 -14.70
N MET A 647 -15.81 -20.76 -15.72
CA MET A 647 -17.25 -20.84 -15.60
C MET A 647 -17.74 -22.29 -15.40
N ALA A 648 -17.05 -23.28 -15.98
CA ALA A 648 -17.35 -24.69 -15.77
C ALA A 648 -17.03 -25.13 -14.33
N VAL A 649 -15.94 -24.65 -13.73
CA VAL A 649 -15.62 -24.89 -12.30
C VAL A 649 -16.72 -24.30 -11.42
N LEU A 650 -17.15 -23.07 -11.70
CA LEU A 650 -18.21 -22.41 -10.95
C LEU A 650 -19.57 -23.15 -11.14
N ALA A 651 -19.88 -23.60 -12.35
CA ALA A 651 -21.03 -24.42 -12.64
C ALA A 651 -20.99 -25.81 -11.97
N ALA A 652 -19.79 -26.37 -11.80
CA ALA A 652 -19.57 -27.63 -11.11
C ALA A 652 -19.69 -27.53 -9.58
N ALA A 653 -19.54 -26.36 -8.99
CA ALA A 653 -19.74 -26.13 -7.57
C ALA A 653 -21.23 -26.16 -7.20
N ASP A 654 -21.54 -26.38 -5.91
CA ASP A 654 -22.91 -26.32 -5.38
C ASP A 654 -23.23 -24.97 -4.75
N CYS A 655 -22.21 -24.23 -4.28
CA CYS A 655 -22.37 -22.92 -3.67
C CYS A 655 -21.09 -22.08 -3.84
N LEU A 656 -21.25 -20.81 -4.21
CA LEU A 656 -20.17 -19.83 -4.13
C LEU A 656 -20.14 -19.22 -2.71
N VAL A 657 -18.93 -19.09 -2.15
CA VAL A 657 -18.70 -18.37 -0.90
C VAL A 657 -17.78 -17.19 -1.17
N SER A 658 -18.27 -15.99 -0.89
CA SER A 658 -17.54 -14.74 -1.07
C SER A 658 -17.64 -13.88 0.20
N LEU A 659 -16.79 -14.17 1.16
CA LEU A 659 -16.68 -13.41 2.41
C LEU A 659 -15.81 -12.17 2.23
N HIS A 660 -15.93 -11.52 1.08
CA HIS A 660 -15.17 -10.32 0.78
C HIS A 660 -15.39 -9.23 1.83
N ARG A 661 -14.34 -8.48 2.12
CA ARG A 661 -14.43 -7.30 2.99
C ARG A 661 -14.95 -6.08 2.22
N SER A 662 -14.75 -6.04 0.92
CA SER A 662 -15.35 -5.07 0.02
C SER A 662 -15.21 -5.49 -1.46
N GLU A 663 -16.15 -5.08 -2.30
CA GLU A 663 -16.16 -5.27 -3.75
C GLU A 663 -16.67 -4.02 -4.46
N GLY A 664 -16.04 -3.64 -5.57
CA GLY A 664 -16.55 -2.57 -6.42
C GLY A 664 -17.89 -2.94 -7.10
N LEU A 665 -18.03 -4.22 -7.46
CA LEU A 665 -19.27 -4.79 -8.01
C LEU A 665 -19.54 -6.22 -7.53
N GLY A 666 -18.52 -7.11 -7.51
CA GLY A 666 -18.68 -8.52 -7.18
C GLY A 666 -19.06 -9.38 -8.39
N LEU A 667 -18.37 -9.22 -9.52
CA LEU A 667 -18.65 -9.91 -10.78
C LEU A 667 -18.79 -11.43 -10.64
N HIS A 668 -17.90 -12.08 -9.86
CA HIS A 668 -17.95 -13.53 -9.61
C HIS A 668 -19.21 -13.98 -8.88
N CYS A 669 -19.81 -13.12 -8.04
CA CYS A 669 -21.12 -13.38 -7.44
C CYS A 669 -22.24 -13.36 -8.49
N ALA A 670 -22.22 -12.37 -9.39
CA ALA A 670 -23.19 -12.26 -10.46
C ALA A 670 -23.11 -13.47 -11.42
N GLU A 671 -21.91 -13.93 -11.74
CA GLU A 671 -21.66 -15.13 -12.56
C GLU A 671 -22.21 -16.41 -11.92
N ALA A 672 -21.99 -16.59 -10.62
CA ALA A 672 -22.55 -17.72 -9.88
C ALA A 672 -24.08 -17.67 -9.86
N MET A 673 -24.67 -16.49 -9.69
CA MET A 673 -26.11 -16.29 -9.73
C MET A 673 -26.69 -16.61 -11.11
N TRP A 674 -26.06 -16.20 -12.21
CA TRP A 674 -26.44 -16.58 -13.57
C TRP A 674 -26.42 -18.11 -13.78
N LEU A 675 -25.45 -18.79 -13.21
CA LEU A 675 -25.32 -20.25 -13.24
C LEU A 675 -26.27 -20.97 -12.26
N ALA A 676 -27.24 -20.25 -11.70
CA ALA A 676 -28.20 -20.78 -10.73
C ALA A 676 -27.53 -21.41 -9.50
N LYS A 677 -26.40 -20.86 -9.04
CA LYS A 677 -25.75 -21.29 -7.81
C LYS A 677 -26.17 -20.41 -6.64
N PRO A 678 -26.48 -20.99 -5.47
CA PRO A 678 -26.63 -20.21 -4.26
C PRO A 678 -25.30 -19.50 -3.94
N VAL A 679 -25.41 -18.27 -3.42
CA VAL A 679 -24.26 -17.47 -3.05
C VAL A 679 -24.35 -17.11 -1.57
N ILE A 680 -23.30 -17.39 -0.82
CA ILE A 680 -23.08 -16.85 0.53
C ILE A 680 -22.11 -15.69 0.35
N ALA A 681 -22.54 -14.46 0.69
CA ALA A 681 -21.71 -13.27 0.48
C ALA A 681 -21.88 -12.26 1.60
N THR A 682 -20.86 -11.44 1.84
CA THR A 682 -20.93 -10.32 2.78
C THR A 682 -22.02 -9.32 2.36
N ARG A 683 -22.82 -8.85 3.30
CA ARG A 683 -23.88 -7.83 3.11
C ARG A 683 -23.26 -6.43 2.97
N TYR A 684 -22.26 -6.25 2.15
CA TYR A 684 -21.53 -5.00 2.04
C TYR A 684 -21.01 -4.74 0.64
N SER A 685 -21.10 -3.49 0.20
CA SER A 685 -20.51 -2.92 -1.01
C SER A 685 -21.27 -3.22 -2.32
N GLY A 686 -20.58 -3.28 -3.46
CA GLY A 686 -21.18 -3.23 -4.79
C GLY A 686 -22.08 -4.42 -5.17
N ASN A 687 -21.90 -5.58 -4.54
CA ASN A 687 -22.77 -6.75 -4.78
C ASN A 687 -24.23 -6.52 -4.39
N LEU A 688 -24.51 -5.57 -3.51
CA LEU A 688 -25.88 -5.25 -3.08
C LEU A 688 -26.73 -4.57 -4.17
N ASP A 689 -26.16 -4.16 -5.28
CA ASP A 689 -26.92 -3.64 -6.41
C ASP A 689 -27.76 -4.72 -7.08
N PHE A 690 -27.34 -5.98 -7.01
CA PHE A 690 -28.06 -7.13 -7.61
C PHE A 690 -28.37 -8.26 -6.62
N MET A 691 -27.95 -8.18 -5.37
CA MET A 691 -28.18 -9.20 -4.33
C MET A 691 -29.02 -8.65 -3.18
N ASP A 692 -29.95 -9.47 -2.72
CA ASP A 692 -30.75 -9.25 -1.50
C ASP A 692 -31.06 -10.59 -0.81
N ASP A 693 -31.71 -10.55 0.36
CA ASP A 693 -32.04 -11.75 1.14
C ASP A 693 -33.00 -12.72 0.44
N SER A 694 -33.65 -12.29 -0.63
CA SER A 694 -34.53 -13.16 -1.39
C SER A 694 -33.76 -14.10 -2.33
N CYS A 695 -32.56 -13.74 -2.75
CA CYS A 695 -31.77 -14.43 -3.77
C CYS A 695 -30.36 -14.85 -3.35
N ALA A 696 -29.89 -14.44 -2.16
CA ALA A 696 -28.57 -14.76 -1.64
C ALA A 696 -28.57 -14.90 -0.11
N ALA A 697 -27.64 -15.67 0.44
CA ALA A 697 -27.38 -15.72 1.86
C ALA A 697 -26.42 -14.57 2.21
N LEU A 698 -26.97 -13.42 2.56
CA LEU A 698 -26.18 -12.24 2.92
C LEU A 698 -25.76 -12.31 4.39
N ILE A 699 -24.45 -12.21 4.61
CA ILE A 699 -23.80 -12.31 5.91
C ILE A 699 -23.63 -10.92 6.51
N ASP A 700 -24.06 -10.75 7.74
CA ASP A 700 -23.88 -9.54 8.51
C ASP A 700 -22.38 -9.32 8.81
N TYR A 701 -22.02 -8.09 9.11
CA TYR A 701 -20.61 -7.67 9.25
C TYR A 701 -20.44 -6.57 10.29
N GLU A 702 -19.22 -6.39 10.74
CA GLU A 702 -18.79 -5.18 11.43
C GLU A 702 -17.83 -4.40 10.53
N LEU A 703 -17.81 -3.06 10.64
CA LEU A 703 -16.82 -2.25 9.95
C LEU A 703 -15.55 -2.21 10.77
N VAL A 704 -14.44 -2.62 10.16
CA VAL A 704 -13.12 -2.61 10.76
C VAL A 704 -12.15 -1.78 9.92
N PRO A 705 -11.11 -1.17 10.54
CA PRO A 705 -10.07 -0.48 9.79
C PRO A 705 -9.32 -1.43 8.85
N VAL A 706 -8.83 -0.90 7.74
CA VAL A 706 -7.84 -1.59 6.90
C VAL A 706 -6.51 -1.60 7.66
N LEU A 707 -6.21 -2.71 8.35
CA LEU A 707 -5.00 -2.82 9.17
C LEU A 707 -3.74 -2.66 8.31
N HIS A 708 -2.83 -1.79 8.76
CA HIS A 708 -1.51 -1.52 8.16
C HIS A 708 -1.50 -1.03 6.70
N GLY A 709 -2.65 -0.73 6.11
CA GLY A 709 -2.76 -0.39 4.69
C GLY A 709 -2.45 -1.60 3.82
N GLU A 710 -3.46 -2.21 3.22
CA GLU A 710 -3.31 -3.41 2.39
C GLU A 710 -3.23 -3.04 0.91
N GLY A 711 -2.03 -3.13 0.33
CA GLY A 711 -1.82 -2.80 -1.07
C GLY A 711 -2.14 -1.34 -1.38
N VAL A 712 -3.16 -1.10 -2.21
CA VAL A 712 -3.65 0.24 -2.58
C VAL A 712 -4.62 0.85 -1.57
N TYR A 713 -5.04 0.09 -0.55
CA TYR A 713 -6.03 0.54 0.42
C TYR A 713 -5.35 1.18 1.63
N PRO A 714 -5.64 2.46 1.91
CA PRO A 714 -5.03 3.15 3.04
C PRO A 714 -5.61 2.67 4.37
N SER A 715 -4.80 2.76 5.40
CA SER A 715 -5.15 2.32 6.76
C SER A 715 -6.25 3.15 7.43
N GLU A 716 -6.53 4.34 6.91
CA GLU A 716 -7.63 5.20 7.37
C GLU A 716 -8.99 4.72 6.87
N ALA A 717 -9.00 3.84 5.89
CA ALA A 717 -10.22 3.32 5.32
C ALA A 717 -10.82 2.20 6.18
N MET A 718 -12.12 1.99 6.01
CA MET A 718 -12.87 0.93 6.67
C MET A 718 -13.37 -0.07 5.63
N TRP A 719 -13.45 -1.33 6.02
CA TRP A 719 -14.08 -2.39 5.25
C TRP A 719 -14.87 -3.34 6.16
N ALA A 720 -15.63 -4.25 5.56
CA ALA A 720 -16.45 -5.21 6.31
C ALA A 720 -15.62 -6.36 6.85
N ASP A 721 -15.91 -6.80 8.07
CA ASP A 721 -15.47 -8.08 8.64
C ASP A 721 -16.71 -8.97 8.82
N PRO A 722 -16.93 -9.98 7.95
CA PRO A 722 -18.16 -10.78 7.94
C PRO A 722 -18.23 -11.75 9.10
N ASP A 723 -19.45 -12.02 9.59
CA ASP A 723 -19.74 -12.96 10.67
C ASP A 723 -19.46 -14.41 10.23
N ILE A 724 -18.39 -14.98 10.79
CA ILE A 724 -17.97 -16.36 10.54
C ILE A 724 -19.00 -17.37 11.05
N GLY A 725 -19.61 -17.10 12.20
CA GLY A 725 -20.61 -18.00 12.80
C GLY A 725 -21.89 -18.09 11.98
N GLN A 726 -22.39 -16.95 11.52
CA GLN A 726 -23.53 -16.88 10.58
C GLN A 726 -23.22 -17.60 9.26
N THR A 727 -22.01 -17.41 8.74
CA THR A 727 -21.55 -18.10 7.52
C THR A 727 -21.54 -19.62 7.71
N ALA A 728 -20.99 -20.12 8.82
CA ALA A 728 -20.95 -21.53 9.13
C ALA A 728 -22.37 -22.14 9.23
N GLN A 729 -23.33 -21.41 9.83
CA GLN A 729 -24.73 -21.82 9.88
C GLN A 729 -25.35 -21.93 8.49
N TRP A 730 -25.10 -20.97 7.59
CA TRP A 730 -25.56 -21.04 6.23
C TRP A 730 -24.95 -22.19 5.45
N MET A 731 -23.64 -22.45 5.60
CA MET A 731 -22.98 -23.61 4.99
C MET A 731 -23.65 -24.92 5.42
N ARG A 732 -23.87 -25.13 6.71
CA ARG A 732 -24.58 -26.31 7.20
C ARG A 732 -25.99 -26.42 6.62
N ARG A 733 -26.75 -25.34 6.68
CA ARG A 733 -28.14 -25.30 6.22
C ARG A 733 -28.30 -25.68 4.75
N LEU A 734 -27.35 -25.25 3.89
CA LEU A 734 -27.39 -25.60 2.46
C LEU A 734 -27.03 -27.07 2.21
N VAL A 735 -26.10 -27.63 2.96
CA VAL A 735 -25.72 -29.05 2.86
C VAL A 735 -26.87 -29.95 3.36
N GLU A 736 -27.47 -29.61 4.50
CA GLU A 736 -28.57 -30.37 5.11
C GLU A 736 -29.89 -30.25 4.33
N ASN A 737 -30.04 -29.21 3.52
CA ASN A 737 -31.22 -28.98 2.73
C ASN A 737 -30.90 -28.65 1.24
N PRO A 738 -30.64 -29.66 0.40
CA PRO A 738 -30.35 -29.47 -1.03
C PRO A 738 -31.48 -28.79 -1.81
N ALA A 739 -32.74 -28.96 -1.38
CA ALA A 739 -33.89 -28.28 -1.98
C ALA A 739 -33.79 -26.75 -1.79
N LEU A 740 -33.36 -26.29 -0.62
CA LEU A 740 -33.13 -24.89 -0.33
C LEU A 740 -31.99 -24.34 -1.21
N ALA A 741 -30.91 -25.11 -1.39
CA ALA A 741 -29.79 -24.68 -2.27
C ALA A 741 -30.32 -24.51 -3.72
N THR A 742 -31.10 -25.44 -4.23
CA THR A 742 -31.71 -25.34 -5.57
C THR A 742 -32.63 -24.13 -5.68
N GLU A 743 -33.46 -23.90 -4.67
CA GLU A 743 -34.38 -22.76 -4.63
C GLU A 743 -33.66 -21.42 -4.64
N PHE A 744 -32.59 -21.26 -3.81
CA PHE A 744 -31.79 -20.06 -3.79
C PHE A 744 -31.10 -19.83 -5.15
N GLY A 745 -30.50 -20.87 -5.73
CA GLY A 745 -29.90 -20.78 -7.06
C GLY A 745 -30.89 -20.35 -8.12
N GLY A 746 -32.11 -20.88 -8.11
CA GLY A 746 -33.18 -20.50 -9.03
C GLY A 746 -33.57 -19.01 -8.89
N ARG A 747 -33.75 -18.54 -7.66
CA ARG A 747 -34.05 -17.12 -7.38
C ARG A 747 -32.88 -16.21 -7.75
N ALA A 748 -31.65 -16.65 -7.51
CA ALA A 748 -30.44 -15.92 -7.90
C ALA A 748 -30.42 -15.70 -9.43
N ARG A 749 -30.63 -16.75 -10.23
CA ARG A 749 -30.72 -16.64 -11.70
C ARG A 749 -31.87 -15.73 -12.13
N GLN A 750 -33.06 -15.89 -11.55
CA GLN A 750 -34.19 -15.02 -11.84
C GLN A 750 -33.87 -13.54 -11.57
N ARG A 751 -33.13 -13.26 -10.49
CA ARG A 751 -32.70 -11.90 -10.17
C ARG A 751 -31.75 -11.34 -11.21
N MET A 752 -30.80 -12.15 -11.73
CA MET A 752 -29.88 -11.73 -12.79
C MET A 752 -30.62 -11.47 -14.12
N GLN A 753 -31.63 -12.25 -14.46
CA GLN A 753 -32.47 -12.02 -15.64
C GLN A 753 -33.26 -10.69 -15.60
N GLN A 754 -33.34 -10.05 -14.43
CA GLN A 754 -33.96 -8.73 -14.26
C GLN A 754 -32.92 -7.59 -14.35
N GLN A 755 -31.62 -7.89 -14.44
CA GLN A 755 -30.60 -6.89 -14.68
C GLN A 755 -30.65 -6.37 -16.12
N PRO A 756 -30.18 -5.14 -16.38
CA PRO A 756 -30.14 -4.60 -17.74
C PRO A 756 -29.35 -5.52 -18.68
N SER A 757 -29.90 -5.83 -19.81
CA SER A 757 -29.22 -6.56 -20.88
C SER A 757 -28.11 -5.73 -21.52
N ALA A 758 -27.22 -6.38 -22.30
CA ALA A 758 -26.20 -5.69 -23.07
C ALA A 758 -26.78 -4.60 -23.98
N VAL A 759 -27.90 -4.91 -24.65
CA VAL A 759 -28.62 -3.94 -25.51
C VAL A 759 -29.16 -2.75 -24.72
N GLU A 760 -29.77 -2.97 -23.56
CA GLU A 760 -30.29 -1.88 -22.72
C GLU A 760 -29.15 -1.02 -22.17
N THR A 761 -28.06 -1.63 -21.75
CA THR A 761 -26.84 -0.93 -21.29
C THR A 761 -26.19 -0.16 -22.45
N GLY A 762 -26.05 -0.75 -23.62
CA GLY A 762 -25.53 -0.07 -24.81
C GLY A 762 -26.35 1.17 -25.19
N ARG A 763 -27.69 1.06 -25.14
CA ARG A 763 -28.60 2.21 -25.37
C ARG A 763 -28.45 3.28 -24.25
N LEU A 764 -28.27 2.88 -23.02
CA LEU A 764 -28.07 3.79 -21.91
C LEU A 764 -26.75 4.55 -22.08
N ILE A 765 -25.65 3.85 -22.38
CA ILE A 765 -24.33 4.43 -22.64
C ILE A 765 -24.42 5.42 -23.80
N ALA A 766 -24.99 5.03 -24.93
CA ALA A 766 -25.15 5.89 -26.11
C ALA A 766 -25.88 7.20 -25.76
N ARG A 767 -27.03 7.08 -25.10
CA ARG A 767 -27.84 8.23 -24.67
C ARG A 767 -27.10 9.15 -23.72
N LEU A 768 -26.38 8.60 -22.71
CA LEU A 768 -25.61 9.41 -21.76
C LEU A 768 -24.40 10.05 -22.40
N ALA A 769 -23.81 9.40 -23.41
CA ALA A 769 -22.73 9.96 -24.24
C ALA A 769 -23.24 11.05 -25.21
N GLY A 770 -24.55 11.21 -25.38
CA GLY A 770 -25.14 12.16 -26.32
C GLY A 770 -25.13 11.68 -27.76
N ILE A 771 -25.08 10.36 -27.97
CA ILE A 771 -25.08 9.72 -29.29
C ILE A 771 -26.47 9.12 -29.53
N ASP A 772 -27.13 9.56 -30.62
CA ASP A 772 -28.35 8.93 -31.06
C ASP A 772 -28.00 7.64 -31.85
N PRO A 773 -28.32 6.45 -31.32
CA PRO A 773 -28.14 5.24 -32.11
C PRO A 773 -28.96 5.32 -33.39
N PRO A 774 -28.46 4.80 -34.53
CA PRO A 774 -29.24 4.80 -35.76
C PRO A 774 -30.58 4.20 -35.50
N LYS A 775 -31.65 4.88 -35.94
CA LYS A 775 -33.05 4.40 -35.79
C LYS A 775 -33.12 3.03 -36.44
N GLY A 776 -33.12 2.00 -35.61
CA GLY A 776 -32.99 0.63 -36.05
C GLY A 776 -34.06 0.26 -37.09
N GLN A 777 -33.64 -0.46 -38.11
CA GLN A 777 -34.52 -1.34 -38.84
C GLN A 777 -35.07 -2.38 -37.88
N THR A 778 -36.28 -2.12 -37.37
CA THR A 778 -37.12 -3.15 -36.77
C THR A 778 -37.67 -3.97 -37.94
N SER A 779 -36.96 -5.01 -38.35
CA SER A 779 -37.53 -6.08 -39.16
C SER A 779 -36.73 -7.35 -38.96
N TRP A 780 -37.15 -8.12 -38.00
CA TRP A 780 -37.13 -9.58 -38.14
C TRP A 780 -38.56 -10.02 -38.44
N ASP A 781 -38.86 -10.13 -39.74
CA ASP A 781 -39.87 -11.03 -40.26
C ASP A 781 -39.24 -12.41 -40.46
#